data_68bbea1d907447274061389a4876f36c
#
_entry.id   68bbea1d907447274061389a4876f36c
#
_cell.length_a   1.000
_cell.length_b   1.000
_cell.length_c   1.000
_cell.angle_alpha   90.00
_cell.angle_beta   90.00
_cell.angle_gamma   90.00
#
_symmetry.space_group_name_H-M   'P 1'
#
loop_
_entity.id
_entity.type
_entity.pdbx_description
1 polymer ?
#
loop_
_entity_poly.entity_id
_entity_poly.type
_entity_poly.pdbx_seq_one_letter_code
_entity_poly.pdbx_strand_id
1 'polypeptide(L)'
;MTTLKLRPVCAAITLLAAHGAFAQSQTTDAASASPAPGAAAPIQTVQVTGLRAGIRSAEEIKRDAEQVVDSINADDIGKFPDRAAGDALQRIAGVQVGRDRGETSSVIIRGLPDVATTIDGNEIFTGTGRRLSYQDLPVQSIGGLDVYKSATANQFEGGIAGAVNVRLRSPFDFKGQMLSGYVEARRQEVEGSDAHKSKTNPGVGVLASNRWKTGVGEMGFLVDVAWNKERWGYPVQWVDRPDRIFSVSPDGTATRLNDDQPIAPLRPGDRLGELPNIGGIYNAGDRERGSIHGAFQWKISPALEFSTQYLGTSYRGRSEVDYILNIATWTPRLTNVVLAPEGGYCATPNGMICPIQSAFAAAAQFGGPYDWDPYTATSTWGVKERTDTHYLNFGLRYREGALSVDSGLAFTRSDFINDTVIVDQQIPGASSNVYTYGRDGHGGYNAITTPTSGNPLRDPNQFVLRGMVQNWGESQGEQAQFRSDAVWRMDGGFINALTGGIRLSTREVSFHGAEGHSDVAGPVRPSPVAAFGPSFQKLVPGLDRLGGPWFTPSRDFLIDQADVVRAFYGAGAGRVADDPMRLFEQRERSATLHLGARFKTELAGMGLSGNLGVRAVKVKRKLEGNIRIGDTISPVDLSTSETNVLPNLSLLANWTDKLQSHFSVGKTITRPEFASLNPALSLIPPTVNAPGTGSGGNPNLDPTESINSDATLEYYFENNGFAQIALFHRDIDGYLQNFEQSEVINGQTYRITRPQNSGKGKLKGAEFGIQKFFDFLPGAWSGLGAQFNFTWIDGENQTRTALGGGDFSTTPLVGVARQSYNFALLYERSGWTGRLAATRRGKYVEQIAEPRFGQDRIVKASTYVDLSVGYELSPNLSLHFDAINLTKERYESYLGDPIRPRDIRYSPTTYGLSLRYRM
;
A
#
# COMPACT_ATOMS: atom_id res chain seq x y z
N MET A 1 26.41 9.19 14.06
CA MET A 1 26.85 9.88 15.28
C MET A 1 25.64 10.34 16.05
N THR A 2 25.58 10.05 17.34
CA THR A 2 24.63 10.45 18.38
C THR A 2 23.22 9.87 18.28
N THR A 3 23.08 8.71 18.89
CA THR A 3 21.82 8.10 19.30
C THR A 3 21.13 8.96 20.36
N LEU A 4 20.02 9.61 20.00
CA LEU A 4 19.11 10.20 20.97
C LEU A 4 18.40 9.07 21.72
N LYS A 5 18.89 8.77 22.92
CA LYS A 5 18.18 7.90 23.87
C LYS A 5 16.94 8.65 24.37
N LEU A 6 15.78 8.11 24.09
CA LEU A 6 14.44 8.54 24.58
C LEU A 6 14.34 8.48 26.11
N ARG A 7 15.07 9.33 26.83
CA ARG A 7 14.92 9.55 28.27
C ARG A 7 14.37 10.91 28.73
N PRO A 8 13.89 11.85 27.87
CA PRO A 8 13.27 13.07 28.36
C PRO A 8 11.74 13.13 28.26
N VAL A 9 11.04 12.10 27.82
CA VAL A 9 9.57 12.16 27.65
C VAL A 9 8.82 12.22 29.00
N CYS A 10 9.39 11.64 30.07
CA CYS A 10 8.76 11.73 31.40
C CYS A 10 8.94 13.09 32.11
N ALA A 11 9.95 13.88 31.71
CA ALA A 11 10.21 15.18 32.35
C ALA A 11 9.35 16.33 31.78
N ALA A 12 8.88 16.20 30.52
CA ALA A 12 8.03 17.23 29.90
C ALA A 12 6.57 17.20 30.38
N ILE A 13 6.11 16.08 30.89
CA ILE A 13 4.73 15.92 31.41
C ILE A 13 4.59 16.57 32.80
N THR A 14 5.65 16.63 33.58
CA THR A 14 5.62 17.20 34.94
C THR A 14 5.71 18.73 34.96
N LEU A 15 6.22 19.36 33.89
CA LEU A 15 6.32 20.83 33.81
C LEU A 15 5.07 21.55 33.31
N LEU A 16 4.12 20.84 32.67
CA LEU A 16 2.87 21.42 32.19
C LEU A 16 1.72 21.43 33.24
N ALA A 17 1.90 20.70 34.34
CA ALA A 17 0.88 20.61 35.39
C ALA A 17 1.00 21.70 36.49
N ALA A 18 2.04 22.53 36.50
CA ALA A 18 2.34 23.44 37.60
C ALA A 18 1.95 24.91 37.39
N HIS A 19 1.34 25.31 36.26
CA HIS A 19 0.99 26.74 36.01
C HIS A 19 -0.49 27.01 35.68
N GLY A 20 -1.40 26.19 36.15
CA GLY A 20 -2.83 26.30 35.90
C GLY A 20 -3.66 26.85 37.06
N ALA A 21 -3.18 27.82 37.83
CA ALA A 21 -4.01 28.51 38.80
C ALA A 21 -3.72 29.99 38.76
N PHE A 22 -4.54 30.76 38.04
CA PHE A 22 -4.92 32.15 38.28
C PHE A 22 -5.60 32.75 37.02
N ALA A 23 -6.86 33.03 37.18
CA ALA A 23 -7.63 34.20 36.76
C ALA A 23 -9.04 33.80 36.24
N GLN A 24 -9.98 33.80 37.16
CA GLN A 24 -11.38 34.14 36.85
C GLN A 24 -11.51 35.64 36.86
N SER A 25 -12.10 36.23 35.85
CA SER A 25 -12.96 37.40 35.97
C SER A 25 -13.94 37.51 34.81
N GLN A 26 -15.16 37.73 35.17
CA GLN A 26 -16.38 37.99 34.42
C GLN A 26 -16.27 39.23 33.53
N THR A 27 -16.98 39.36 32.38
CA THR A 27 -18.30 40.00 32.29
C THR A 27 -18.63 40.35 30.83
N THR A 28 -19.89 40.04 30.51
CA THR A 28 -20.98 40.79 29.87
C THR A 28 -20.91 41.25 28.40
N ASP A 29 -21.93 40.75 27.69
CA ASP A 29 -22.81 41.40 26.68
C ASP A 29 -22.25 42.40 25.64
N ALA A 30 -22.45 42.04 24.38
CA ALA A 30 -22.96 42.98 23.38
C ALA A 30 -23.44 42.32 22.06
N ALA A 31 -24.70 42.45 21.86
CA ALA A 31 -25.46 42.71 20.65
C ALA A 31 -25.01 42.16 19.28
N SER A 32 -25.93 41.44 18.70
CA SER A 32 -26.11 41.05 17.32
C SER A 32 -26.00 42.18 16.31
N ALA A 33 -25.15 42.02 15.31
CA ALA A 33 -25.26 42.71 14.02
C ALA A 33 -25.29 41.63 12.92
N SER A 34 -26.34 41.68 12.08
CA SER A 34 -26.52 40.84 10.90
C SER A 34 -25.42 41.05 9.87
N PRO A 35 -24.86 40.02 9.25
CA PRO A 35 -23.88 40.19 8.20
C PRO A 35 -24.57 40.41 6.85
N ALA A 36 -24.01 41.29 6.05
CA ALA A 36 -24.37 41.54 4.66
C ALA A 36 -24.09 40.30 3.76
N PRO A 37 -24.90 40.08 2.72
CA PRO A 37 -24.72 38.92 1.84
C PRO A 37 -23.58 39.18 0.85
N GLY A 38 -22.57 38.27 0.81
CA GLY A 38 -21.60 38.27 -0.30
C GLY A 38 -20.17 37.87 -0.01
N ALA A 39 -19.82 37.34 1.16
CA ALA A 39 -18.50 36.77 1.37
C ALA A 39 -18.63 35.22 1.31
N ALA A 40 -17.90 34.58 0.39
CA ALA A 40 -17.65 33.12 0.54
C ALA A 40 -17.06 32.93 1.94
N ALA A 41 -17.82 32.25 2.79
CA ALA A 41 -17.42 31.98 4.16
C ALA A 41 -16.04 31.35 4.17
N PRO A 42 -15.13 31.72 5.08
CA PRO A 42 -13.99 30.87 5.39
C PRO A 42 -14.55 29.51 5.72
N ILE A 43 -13.88 28.44 5.25
CA ILE A 43 -14.17 27.08 5.71
C ILE A 43 -14.10 27.18 7.23
N GLN A 44 -15.26 27.34 7.86
CA GLN A 44 -15.35 27.30 9.32
C GLN A 44 -15.05 25.86 9.67
N THR A 45 -13.89 25.61 10.20
CA THR A 45 -13.60 24.39 10.94
C THR A 45 -14.56 24.34 12.12
N VAL A 46 -15.73 23.80 11.84
CA VAL A 46 -16.73 23.55 12.88
C VAL A 46 -16.14 22.43 13.73
N GLN A 47 -16.03 22.65 15.01
CA GLN A 47 -15.71 21.61 15.97
C GLN A 47 -16.88 20.62 16.00
N VAL A 48 -16.76 19.63 15.12
CA VAL A 48 -17.77 18.62 14.86
C VAL A 48 -17.55 17.54 15.90
N THR A 49 -18.54 17.27 16.75
CA THR A 49 -18.49 16.17 17.72
C THR A 49 -19.57 15.15 17.35
N GLY A 50 -19.16 13.89 17.17
CA GLY A 50 -20.06 12.81 16.82
C GLY A 50 -19.91 12.33 15.35
N LEU A 51 -20.43 11.13 15.09
CA LEU A 51 -20.40 10.50 13.76
C LEU A 51 -21.22 11.31 12.74
N ARG A 52 -22.45 11.72 13.13
CA ARG A 52 -23.36 12.50 12.27
C ARG A 52 -22.76 13.85 11.86
N ALA A 53 -22.06 14.43 12.79
CA ALA A 53 -21.47 15.74 12.58
C ALA A 53 -20.22 15.67 11.68
N GLY A 54 -19.40 14.60 11.77
CA GLY A 54 -18.30 14.31 10.84
C GLY A 54 -18.81 14.10 9.42
N ILE A 55 -19.87 13.31 9.29
CA ILE A 55 -20.55 13.06 8.01
C ILE A 55 -21.06 14.36 7.39
N ARG A 56 -21.73 15.23 8.16
CA ARG A 56 -22.23 16.53 7.67
C ARG A 56 -21.10 17.40 7.13
N SER A 57 -20.00 17.51 7.87
CA SER A 57 -18.87 18.32 7.44
C SER A 57 -18.21 17.76 6.16
N ALA A 58 -18.17 16.43 6.00
CA ALA A 58 -17.72 15.79 4.75
C ALA A 58 -18.67 16.08 3.57
N GLU A 59 -19.98 16.07 3.81
CA GLU A 59 -21.00 16.44 2.82
C GLU A 59 -20.89 17.90 2.40
N GLU A 60 -20.65 18.82 3.34
CA GLU A 60 -20.46 20.25 3.07
C GLU A 60 -19.23 20.47 2.17
N ILE A 61 -18.09 19.82 2.48
CA ILE A 61 -16.88 19.90 1.64
C ILE A 61 -17.18 19.40 0.23
N LYS A 62 -17.88 18.28 0.09
CA LYS A 62 -18.26 17.72 -1.20
C LYS A 62 -19.21 18.63 -1.97
N ARG A 63 -20.24 19.14 -1.32
CA ARG A 63 -21.27 20.00 -1.91
C ARG A 63 -20.72 21.31 -2.43
N ASP A 64 -19.78 21.93 -1.69
CA ASP A 64 -19.23 23.24 -2.00
C ASP A 64 -18.05 23.19 -2.97
N ALA A 65 -17.53 21.99 -3.27
CA ALA A 65 -16.40 21.81 -4.18
C ALA A 65 -16.81 22.01 -5.63
N GLU A 66 -15.94 22.67 -6.43
CA GLU A 66 -16.11 22.76 -7.89
C GLU A 66 -15.68 21.51 -8.64
N GLN A 67 -15.03 20.57 -7.94
CA GLN A 67 -14.45 19.34 -8.48
C GLN A 67 -15.03 18.11 -7.78
N VAL A 68 -14.92 16.94 -8.39
CA VAL A 68 -15.37 15.69 -7.77
C VAL A 68 -14.44 15.32 -6.62
N VAL A 69 -14.90 15.51 -5.38
CA VAL A 69 -14.16 15.21 -4.14
C VAL A 69 -15.06 14.48 -3.16
N ASP A 70 -14.46 13.58 -2.42
CA ASP A 70 -15.05 12.95 -1.22
C ASP A 70 -14.11 13.18 -0.04
N SER A 71 -14.66 13.48 1.14
CA SER A 71 -13.86 13.77 2.34
C SER A 71 -14.25 12.86 3.51
N ILE A 72 -13.27 12.66 4.40
CA ILE A 72 -13.47 12.03 5.71
C ILE A 72 -12.83 12.93 6.75
N ASN A 73 -13.56 13.30 7.78
CA ASN A 73 -13.08 14.18 8.84
C ASN A 73 -12.52 13.39 10.03
N ALA A 74 -11.70 14.06 10.84
CA ALA A 74 -10.97 13.49 11.97
C ALA A 74 -11.86 12.82 13.02
N ASP A 75 -13.07 13.31 13.21
CA ASP A 75 -14.01 12.74 14.18
C ASP A 75 -14.54 11.36 13.75
N ASP A 76 -14.45 11.05 12.44
CA ASP A 76 -14.72 9.72 11.89
C ASP A 76 -13.48 8.82 11.90
N ILE A 77 -12.29 9.44 11.68
CA ILE A 77 -10.99 8.75 11.64
C ILE A 77 -10.67 8.35 13.04
N GLY A 78 -10.80 7.81 13.83
CA GLY A 78 -10.38 7.53 15.19
C GLY A 78 -11.51 6.99 16.06
N LYS A 79 -12.76 7.06 15.62
CA LYS A 79 -13.89 6.43 16.30
C LYS A 79 -14.14 5.01 15.80
N PHE A 80 -13.57 4.65 14.64
CA PHE A 80 -13.68 3.34 14.04
C PHE A 80 -12.36 2.57 14.15
N PRO A 81 -12.35 1.27 13.81
CA PRO A 81 -11.18 0.40 13.95
C PRO A 81 -10.08 0.70 12.93
N ASP A 82 -9.93 1.95 12.53
CA ASP A 82 -8.90 2.37 11.59
C ASP A 82 -7.52 2.23 12.24
N ARG A 83 -6.71 1.32 11.75
CA ARG A 83 -5.33 1.12 12.21
C ARG A 83 -4.39 2.15 11.60
N ALA A 84 -4.65 2.48 10.35
CA ALA A 84 -3.93 3.47 9.57
C ALA A 84 -4.92 4.40 8.87
N ALA A 85 -4.43 5.57 8.46
CA ALA A 85 -5.23 6.55 7.71
C ALA A 85 -5.91 5.95 6.47
N GLY A 86 -5.23 5.02 5.80
CA GLY A 86 -5.76 4.34 4.61
C GLY A 86 -6.99 3.48 4.88
N ASP A 87 -7.17 2.93 6.08
CA ASP A 87 -8.34 2.11 6.38
C ASP A 87 -9.64 2.92 6.33
N ALA A 88 -9.59 4.19 6.71
CA ALA A 88 -10.72 5.11 6.60
C ALA A 88 -11.16 5.33 5.15
N LEU A 89 -10.21 5.37 4.21
CA LEU A 89 -10.47 5.66 2.79
C LEU A 89 -11.34 4.61 2.09
N GLN A 90 -11.40 3.37 2.60
CA GLN A 90 -12.29 2.33 2.06
C GLN A 90 -13.79 2.67 2.16
N ARG A 91 -14.15 3.66 2.96
CA ARG A 91 -15.56 4.11 3.12
C ARG A 91 -16.04 4.94 1.92
N ILE A 92 -15.12 5.43 1.11
CA ILE A 92 -15.40 6.26 -0.06
C ILE A 92 -15.74 5.37 -1.26
N ALA A 93 -16.80 5.71 -2.01
CA ALA A 93 -17.13 5.02 -3.25
C ALA A 93 -15.95 5.05 -4.23
N GLY A 94 -15.70 3.95 -4.95
CA GLY A 94 -14.58 3.86 -5.90
C GLY A 94 -13.19 3.73 -5.28
N VAL A 95 -13.07 3.74 -3.95
CA VAL A 95 -11.78 3.58 -3.26
C VAL A 95 -11.64 2.16 -2.74
N GLN A 96 -10.51 1.54 -3.06
CA GLN A 96 -10.05 0.26 -2.56
C GLN A 96 -8.67 0.43 -1.92
N VAL A 97 -8.24 -0.53 -1.14
CA VAL A 97 -6.92 -0.49 -0.51
C VAL A 97 -6.13 -1.77 -0.79
N GLY A 98 -4.83 -1.61 -0.95
CA GLY A 98 -3.86 -2.70 -0.86
C GLY A 98 -3.47 -2.92 0.59
N ARG A 99 -3.41 -4.19 1.02
CA ARG A 99 -3.02 -4.56 2.38
C ARG A 99 -1.70 -5.30 2.37
N ASP A 100 -0.80 -4.89 3.24
CA ASP A 100 0.43 -5.63 3.56
C ASP A 100 0.42 -5.98 5.04
N ARG A 101 0.73 -7.24 5.34
CA ARG A 101 0.78 -7.75 6.74
C ARG A 101 -0.47 -7.38 7.56
N GLY A 102 -1.65 -7.37 6.89
CA GLY A 102 -2.95 -7.09 7.52
C GLY A 102 -3.33 -5.61 7.66
N GLU A 103 -2.49 -4.67 7.22
CA GLU A 103 -2.75 -3.23 7.26
C GLU A 103 -2.79 -2.59 5.87
N THR A 104 -3.47 -1.47 5.75
CA THR A 104 -3.50 -0.69 4.53
C THR A 104 -2.15 -0.03 4.26
N SER A 105 -1.51 -0.44 3.19
CA SER A 105 -0.24 0.11 2.71
C SER A 105 -0.42 1.09 1.54
N SER A 106 -1.41 0.85 0.69
CA SER A 106 -1.66 1.65 -0.52
C SER A 106 -3.14 1.88 -0.75
N VAL A 107 -3.44 2.91 -1.52
CA VAL A 107 -4.79 3.30 -1.92
C VAL A 107 -4.94 3.16 -3.42
N ILE A 108 -6.10 2.67 -3.84
CA ILE A 108 -6.48 2.43 -5.23
C ILE A 108 -7.78 3.21 -5.48
N ILE A 109 -7.78 4.13 -6.44
CA ILE A 109 -8.97 4.89 -6.80
C ILE A 109 -9.47 4.42 -8.15
N ARG A 110 -10.74 3.98 -8.21
CA ARG A 110 -11.36 3.47 -9.45
C ARG A 110 -10.55 2.38 -10.15
N GLY A 111 -9.90 1.53 -9.35
CA GLY A 111 -9.09 0.42 -9.85
C GLY A 111 -7.66 0.77 -10.23
N LEU A 112 -7.27 2.05 -10.25
CA LEU A 112 -5.91 2.48 -10.56
C LEU A 112 -5.11 2.76 -9.29
N PRO A 113 -3.86 2.26 -9.19
CA PRO A 113 -3.00 2.46 -8.01
C PRO A 113 -2.22 3.79 -8.05
N ASP A 114 -2.28 4.52 -9.18
CA ASP A 114 -1.49 5.72 -9.43
C ASP A 114 -2.15 6.95 -8.80
N VAL A 115 -2.08 7.00 -7.48
CA VAL A 115 -2.68 8.03 -6.62
C VAL A 115 -1.59 8.95 -6.09
N ALA A 116 -1.73 10.26 -6.30
CA ALA A 116 -0.87 11.26 -5.67
C ALA A 116 -1.25 11.42 -4.19
N THR A 117 -0.26 11.61 -3.32
CA THR A 117 -0.50 11.90 -1.90
C THR A 117 0.13 13.23 -1.52
N THR A 118 -0.64 14.07 -0.85
CA THR A 118 -0.18 15.37 -0.33
C THR A 118 -0.53 15.52 1.15
N ILE A 119 0.26 16.31 1.87
CA ILE A 119 -0.08 16.84 3.19
C ILE A 119 -0.29 18.34 3.05
N ASP A 120 -1.51 18.81 3.35
CA ASP A 120 -1.90 20.21 3.22
C ASP A 120 -1.55 20.80 1.83
N GLY A 121 -1.70 19.98 0.78
CA GLY A 121 -1.41 20.36 -0.62
C GLY A 121 0.06 20.30 -1.02
N ASN A 122 0.98 19.89 -0.14
CA ASN A 122 2.39 19.66 -0.45
C ASN A 122 2.66 18.17 -0.66
N GLU A 123 3.51 17.84 -1.64
CA GLU A 123 3.90 16.45 -1.91
C GLU A 123 4.59 15.82 -0.69
N ILE A 124 4.29 14.55 -0.43
CA ILE A 124 4.93 13.73 0.62
C ILE A 124 5.20 12.32 0.08
N PHE A 125 6.24 11.67 0.61
CA PHE A 125 6.69 10.37 0.15
C PHE A 125 7.39 9.58 1.25
N THR A 126 7.63 8.29 1.00
CA THR A 126 8.42 7.40 1.87
C THR A 126 9.64 6.88 1.12
N GLY A 127 10.83 7.03 1.69
CA GLY A 127 12.11 6.62 1.11
C GLY A 127 12.34 7.22 -0.27
N THR A 128 12.70 6.41 -1.25
CA THR A 128 12.87 6.83 -2.65
C THR A 128 11.59 6.75 -3.47
N GLY A 129 10.48 6.25 -2.91
CA GLY A 129 9.18 6.15 -3.60
C GLY A 129 8.60 7.51 -3.94
N ARG A 130 7.68 7.57 -4.92
CA ARG A 130 6.88 8.77 -5.22
C ARG A 130 5.59 8.83 -4.39
N ARG A 131 5.30 7.78 -3.63
CA ARG A 131 4.08 7.63 -2.85
C ARG A 131 4.42 7.51 -1.37
N LEU A 132 3.49 7.93 -0.54
CA LEU A 132 3.55 7.73 0.90
C LEU A 132 3.00 6.34 1.25
N SER A 133 3.68 5.65 2.15
CA SER A 133 3.11 4.46 2.79
C SER A 133 2.09 4.89 3.85
N TYR A 134 0.80 4.60 3.60
CA TYR A 134 -0.28 5.02 4.51
C TYR A 134 -0.21 4.38 5.89
N GLN A 135 0.49 3.26 6.02
CA GLN A 135 0.75 2.61 7.31
C GLN A 135 1.66 3.45 8.24
N ASP A 136 2.41 4.41 7.68
CA ASP A 136 3.33 5.27 8.44
C ASP A 136 2.64 6.55 8.94
N LEU A 137 1.38 6.83 8.52
CA LEU A 137 0.62 8.01 8.93
C LEU A 137 -0.11 7.77 10.26
N PRO A 138 0.18 8.59 11.29
CA PRO A 138 -0.51 8.53 12.57
C PRO A 138 -1.94 9.08 12.45
N VAL A 139 -2.93 8.27 12.79
CA VAL A 139 -4.36 8.63 12.71
C VAL A 139 -4.69 9.86 13.58
N GLN A 140 -3.99 10.05 14.68
CA GLN A 140 -4.25 11.12 15.67
C GLN A 140 -3.92 12.50 15.16
N SER A 141 -2.85 12.63 14.37
CA SER A 141 -2.40 13.91 13.82
C SER A 141 -3.26 14.38 12.63
N ILE A 142 -4.15 13.51 12.13
CA ILE A 142 -4.95 13.79 10.94
C ILE A 142 -6.20 14.56 11.30
N GLY A 143 -6.42 15.70 10.67
CA GLY A 143 -7.63 16.52 10.71
C GLY A 143 -8.68 16.11 9.69
N GLY A 144 -8.26 15.45 8.60
CA GLY A 144 -9.14 14.92 7.56
C GLY A 144 -8.38 14.35 6.39
N LEU A 145 -9.12 13.64 5.53
CA LEU A 145 -8.64 13.05 4.29
C LEU A 145 -9.58 13.46 3.15
N ASP A 146 -9.03 14.10 2.12
CA ASP A 146 -9.79 14.50 0.94
C ASP A 146 -9.34 13.68 -0.27
N VAL A 147 -10.28 13.01 -0.92
CA VAL A 147 -10.02 12.19 -2.11
C VAL A 147 -10.54 12.92 -3.34
N TYR A 148 -9.64 13.47 -4.11
CA TYR A 148 -9.93 14.16 -5.36
C TYR A 148 -9.95 13.15 -6.51
N LYS A 149 -11.11 13.00 -7.15
CA LYS A 149 -11.31 12.09 -8.29
C LYS A 149 -11.23 12.79 -9.64
N SER A 150 -11.23 14.13 -9.63
CA SER A 150 -10.95 14.99 -10.78
C SER A 150 -9.88 16.03 -10.44
N ALA A 151 -9.12 16.46 -11.43
CA ALA A 151 -8.00 17.37 -11.26
C ALA A 151 -8.40 18.82 -11.55
N THR A 152 -7.75 19.76 -10.85
CA THR A 152 -7.77 21.20 -11.13
C THR A 152 -6.35 21.72 -11.28
N ALA A 153 -6.18 22.88 -11.95
CA ALA A 153 -4.86 23.41 -12.29
C ALA A 153 -3.98 23.73 -11.08
N ASN A 154 -4.56 24.07 -9.93
CA ASN A 154 -3.85 24.38 -8.69
C ASN A 154 -3.44 23.14 -7.86
N GLN A 155 -3.98 21.94 -8.18
CA GLN A 155 -3.61 20.73 -7.49
C GLN A 155 -2.25 20.21 -7.95
N PHE A 156 -1.60 19.42 -7.06
CA PHE A 156 -0.38 18.71 -7.40
C PHE A 156 -0.67 17.66 -8.48
N GLU A 157 0.15 17.61 -9.50
CA GLU A 157 0.15 16.55 -10.50
C GLU A 157 0.84 15.28 -9.97
N GLY A 158 0.55 14.11 -10.52
CA GLY A 158 1.26 12.88 -10.17
C GLY A 158 0.34 11.70 -9.86
N GLY A 159 -0.95 11.82 -10.19
CA GLY A 159 -1.89 10.71 -10.05
C GLY A 159 -2.91 10.68 -11.17
N ILE A 160 -2.80 9.69 -12.12
CA ILE A 160 -3.83 9.48 -13.14
C ILE A 160 -5.13 8.94 -12.54
N ALA A 161 -5.05 8.28 -11.39
CA ALA A 161 -6.22 7.80 -10.64
C ALA A 161 -6.94 8.91 -9.86
N GLY A 162 -6.20 9.94 -9.45
CA GLY A 162 -6.64 11.00 -8.56
C GLY A 162 -5.61 11.32 -7.49
N ALA A 163 -6.03 12.04 -6.46
CA ALA A 163 -5.15 12.45 -5.37
C ALA A 163 -5.81 12.29 -3.99
N VAL A 164 -5.02 12.00 -2.98
CA VAL A 164 -5.42 12.04 -1.57
C VAL A 164 -4.64 13.15 -0.88
N ASN A 165 -5.36 14.12 -0.32
CA ASN A 165 -4.78 15.15 0.52
C ASN A 165 -5.06 14.84 1.99
N VAL A 166 -4.00 14.73 2.76
CA VAL A 166 -4.04 14.58 4.20
C VAL A 166 -4.02 15.96 4.82
N ARG A 167 -5.05 16.32 5.55
CA ARG A 167 -5.07 17.55 6.35
C ARG A 167 -4.58 17.22 7.75
N LEU A 168 -3.52 17.89 8.21
CA LEU A 168 -3.08 17.80 9.59
C LEU A 168 -3.94 18.70 10.50
N ARG A 169 -4.02 18.33 11.78
CA ARG A 169 -4.71 19.15 12.77
C ARG A 169 -3.93 20.44 13.03
N SER A 170 -4.67 21.52 13.20
CA SER A 170 -4.12 22.84 13.47
C SER A 170 -4.69 23.41 14.76
N PRO A 171 -3.97 24.32 15.46
CA PRO A 171 -4.48 24.93 16.70
C PRO A 171 -5.81 25.66 16.55
N PHE A 172 -6.04 26.31 15.39
CA PHE A 172 -7.27 27.05 15.13
C PHE A 172 -8.47 26.16 14.76
N ASP A 173 -8.27 24.84 14.60
CA ASP A 173 -9.36 23.88 14.50
C ASP A 173 -10.15 23.77 15.82
N PHE A 174 -9.57 24.22 16.93
CA PHE A 174 -10.16 24.20 18.26
C PHE A 174 -10.56 25.59 18.73
N LYS A 175 -11.65 25.70 19.48
CA LYS A 175 -12.17 27.02 19.98
C LYS A 175 -11.33 27.58 21.13
N GLY A 176 -10.50 26.78 21.78
CA GLY A 176 -9.70 27.17 22.95
C GLY A 176 -8.77 26.05 23.36
N GLN A 177 -8.62 25.89 24.67
CA GLN A 177 -7.85 24.81 25.24
C GLN A 177 -8.48 23.44 24.90
N MET A 178 -7.66 22.49 24.48
CA MET A 178 -8.04 21.15 24.16
C MET A 178 -6.98 20.18 24.68
N LEU A 179 -7.42 19.18 25.41
CA LEU A 179 -6.60 18.05 25.81
C LEU A 179 -7.34 16.77 25.45
N SER A 180 -6.74 15.92 24.64
CA SER A 180 -7.29 14.60 24.35
C SER A 180 -6.20 13.54 24.40
N GLY A 181 -6.60 12.32 24.75
CA GLY A 181 -5.68 11.19 24.79
C GLY A 181 -6.42 9.88 24.73
N TYR A 182 -5.68 8.84 24.40
CA TYR A 182 -6.21 7.47 24.43
C TYR A 182 -5.15 6.49 24.92
N VAL A 183 -5.64 5.41 25.49
CA VAL A 183 -4.88 4.19 25.71
C VAL A 183 -5.64 3.05 25.05
N GLU A 184 -4.94 2.17 24.36
CA GLU A 184 -5.54 1.03 23.69
C GLU A 184 -4.78 -0.26 23.96
N ALA A 185 -5.50 -1.37 23.89
CA ALA A 185 -4.98 -2.71 23.93
C ALA A 185 -5.57 -3.48 22.76
N ARG A 186 -4.72 -4.01 21.89
CA ARG A 186 -5.13 -4.82 20.71
C ARG A 186 -4.61 -6.24 20.86
N ARG A 187 -5.39 -7.19 20.36
CA ARG A 187 -5.02 -8.60 20.33
C ARG A 187 -5.46 -9.21 19.02
N GLN A 188 -4.50 -9.76 18.28
CA GLN A 188 -4.76 -10.56 17.09
C GLN A 188 -4.91 -12.03 17.50
N GLU A 189 -5.92 -12.71 16.98
CA GLU A 189 -5.98 -14.15 17.03
C GLU A 189 -4.87 -14.72 16.15
N VAL A 190 -3.90 -15.39 16.75
CA VAL A 190 -2.82 -16.05 16.01
C VAL A 190 -3.05 -17.56 16.13
N GLU A 191 -3.30 -18.23 15.02
CA GLU A 191 -3.30 -19.68 14.98
C GLU A 191 -1.86 -20.18 15.07
N GLY A 192 -1.57 -21.07 16.06
CA GLY A 192 -0.28 -21.72 16.11
C GLY A 192 0.35 -21.89 17.47
N SER A 193 1.61 -22.30 17.50
CA SER A 193 2.37 -22.75 18.65
C SER A 193 2.59 -21.69 19.74
N ASP A 194 3.09 -22.15 20.88
CA ASP A 194 3.44 -21.33 22.06
C ASP A 194 4.41 -20.17 21.77
N ALA A 195 5.24 -20.25 20.75
CA ALA A 195 6.19 -19.21 20.37
C ALA A 195 5.50 -17.95 19.79
N HIS A 196 4.32 -18.11 19.22
CA HIS A 196 3.53 -17.05 18.58
C HIS A 196 2.22 -16.75 19.30
N LYS A 197 2.17 -17.02 20.61
CA LYS A 197 0.97 -16.69 21.43
C LYS A 197 0.54 -15.27 21.15
N SER A 198 -0.74 -15.12 20.87
CA SER A 198 -1.42 -13.84 20.79
C SER A 198 -1.08 -12.99 22.04
N LYS A 199 -0.35 -11.91 21.85
CA LYS A 199 0.02 -10.97 22.93
C LYS A 199 -0.80 -9.69 22.77
N THR A 200 -1.09 -9.07 23.89
CA THR A 200 -1.72 -7.75 23.91
C THR A 200 -0.74 -6.70 23.42
N ASN A 201 -1.17 -5.90 22.45
CA ASN A 201 -0.40 -4.86 21.81
C ASN A 201 -0.88 -3.50 22.34
N PRO A 202 -0.03 -2.73 23.01
CA PRO A 202 -0.40 -1.43 23.56
C PRO A 202 -0.29 -0.31 22.53
N GLY A 203 -1.15 0.70 22.69
CA GLY A 203 -1.05 1.96 22.01
C GLY A 203 -1.44 3.12 22.94
N VAL A 204 -0.83 4.27 22.75
CA VAL A 204 -1.09 5.49 23.50
C VAL A 204 -0.91 6.71 22.60
N GLY A 205 -1.75 7.72 22.81
CA GLY A 205 -1.60 9.01 22.15
C GLY A 205 -2.16 10.13 23.01
N VAL A 206 -1.56 11.31 22.88
CA VAL A 206 -1.96 12.53 23.58
C VAL A 206 -1.86 13.71 22.62
N LEU A 207 -2.89 14.53 22.58
CA LEU A 207 -2.95 15.79 21.86
C LEU A 207 -3.28 16.90 22.85
N ALA A 208 -2.49 17.98 22.83
CA ALA A 208 -2.75 19.20 23.56
C ALA A 208 -2.72 20.39 22.61
N SER A 209 -3.70 21.25 22.70
CA SER A 209 -3.80 22.49 21.90
C SER A 209 -4.33 23.63 22.73
N ASN A 210 -3.87 24.82 22.43
CA ASN A 210 -4.43 26.03 23.01
C ASN A 210 -4.32 27.19 22.00
N ARG A 211 -5.24 28.12 22.10
CA ARG A 211 -5.21 29.39 21.36
C ARG A 211 -5.56 30.55 22.30
N TRP A 212 -4.94 31.69 22.06
CA TRP A 212 -5.10 32.88 22.88
C TRP A 212 -4.95 34.16 22.06
N LYS A 213 -5.61 35.23 22.49
CA LYS A 213 -5.50 36.55 21.90
C LYS A 213 -4.42 37.36 22.63
N THR A 214 -3.59 38.03 21.86
CA THR A 214 -2.51 38.91 22.35
C THR A 214 -2.63 40.30 21.74
N GLY A 215 -1.82 41.23 22.22
CA GLY A 215 -1.73 42.58 21.60
C GLY A 215 -1.17 42.57 20.18
N VAL A 216 -0.55 41.47 19.72
CA VAL A 216 0.04 41.31 18.38
C VAL A 216 -0.73 40.27 17.53
N GLY A 217 -1.97 39.99 17.88
CA GLY A 217 -2.83 39.10 17.16
C GLY A 217 -3.22 37.86 17.94
N GLU A 218 -3.85 36.90 17.26
CA GLU A 218 -4.27 35.62 17.83
C GLU A 218 -3.26 34.54 17.48
N MET A 219 -2.82 33.78 18.51
CA MET A 219 -1.85 32.72 18.37
C MET A 219 -2.45 31.39 18.83
N GLY A 220 -1.96 30.28 18.29
CA GLY A 220 -2.30 28.95 18.74
C GLY A 220 -1.11 28.00 18.59
N PHE A 221 -1.06 27.04 19.52
CA PHE A 221 -0.08 25.99 19.53
C PHE A 221 -0.74 24.62 19.73
N LEU A 222 -0.25 23.61 19.03
CA LEU A 222 -0.69 22.24 19.15
C LEU A 222 0.53 21.31 19.20
N VAL A 223 0.45 20.31 20.04
CA VAL A 223 1.36 19.16 20.09
C VAL A 223 0.55 17.88 20.17
N ASP A 224 0.94 16.90 19.38
CA ASP A 224 0.39 15.55 19.35
C ASP A 224 1.54 14.56 19.37
N VAL A 225 1.45 13.54 20.21
CA VAL A 225 2.42 12.43 20.30
C VAL A 225 1.64 11.14 20.37
N ALA A 226 2.01 10.18 19.53
CA ALA A 226 1.44 8.84 19.55
C ALA A 226 2.52 7.76 19.44
N TRP A 227 2.25 6.63 20.07
CA TRP A 227 3.06 5.44 19.97
C TRP A 227 2.18 4.19 20.03
N ASN A 228 2.48 3.21 19.18
CA ASN A 228 1.87 1.90 19.25
C ASN A 228 2.88 0.79 18.96
N LYS A 229 2.62 -0.38 19.52
CA LYS A 229 3.30 -1.62 19.19
C LYS A 229 2.28 -2.62 18.71
N GLU A 230 2.58 -3.31 17.63
CA GLU A 230 1.73 -4.36 17.09
C GLU A 230 2.54 -5.62 16.81
N ARG A 231 1.96 -6.76 17.17
CA ARG A 231 2.45 -8.08 16.80
C ARG A 231 1.45 -8.74 15.90
N TRP A 232 1.95 -9.39 14.87
CA TRP A 232 1.14 -10.04 13.86
C TRP A 232 1.76 -11.40 13.49
N GLY A 233 0.92 -12.31 12.99
CA GLY A 233 1.37 -13.60 12.48
C GLY A 233 0.24 -14.28 11.73
N TYR A 234 0.59 -14.86 10.59
CA TYR A 234 -0.34 -15.62 9.76
C TYR A 234 0.36 -16.64 8.89
N PRO A 235 -0.25 -17.81 8.68
CA PRO A 235 0.24 -18.81 7.75
C PRO A 235 -0.18 -18.46 6.31
N VAL A 236 0.64 -18.86 5.36
CA VAL A 236 0.36 -18.83 3.93
C VAL A 236 0.63 -20.22 3.37
N GLN A 237 -0.33 -20.80 2.70
CA GLN A 237 -0.09 -21.91 1.81
C GLN A 237 0.39 -21.34 0.48
N TRP A 238 1.60 -21.71 0.09
CA TRP A 238 2.22 -21.25 -1.13
C TRP A 238 2.37 -22.38 -2.12
N VAL A 239 2.06 -22.08 -3.36
CA VAL A 239 2.21 -22.99 -4.49
C VAL A 239 2.87 -22.25 -5.62
N ASP A 240 3.97 -22.79 -6.13
CA ASP A 240 4.64 -22.23 -7.28
C ASP A 240 3.86 -22.47 -8.57
N ARG A 241 4.27 -21.84 -9.65
CA ARG A 241 3.79 -22.21 -10.98
C ARG A 241 4.30 -23.62 -11.33
N PRO A 242 3.51 -24.41 -12.05
CA PRO A 242 3.98 -25.68 -12.58
C PRO A 242 4.96 -25.41 -13.71
N ASP A 243 6.25 -25.49 -13.43
CA ASP A 243 7.31 -25.25 -14.42
C ASP A 243 7.89 -26.52 -15.02
N ARG A 244 7.44 -27.70 -14.57
CA ARG A 244 7.85 -29.01 -15.08
C ARG A 244 6.66 -29.86 -15.53
N ILE A 245 6.89 -30.59 -16.59
CA ILE A 245 5.91 -31.52 -17.20
C ILE A 245 6.38 -32.93 -17.01
N PHE A 246 5.45 -33.84 -16.78
CA PHE A 246 5.66 -35.27 -16.60
C PHE A 246 4.91 -36.01 -17.71
N SER A 247 5.55 -37.06 -18.25
CA SER A 247 4.86 -38.12 -19.00
C SER A 247 4.27 -39.09 -18.01
N VAL A 248 2.95 -39.22 -18.00
CA VAL A 248 2.21 -40.09 -17.06
C VAL A 248 1.67 -41.28 -17.82
N SER A 249 2.16 -42.46 -17.48
CA SER A 249 1.77 -43.73 -18.06
C SER A 249 0.45 -44.26 -17.48
N PRO A 250 -0.26 -45.15 -18.19
CA PRO A 250 -1.53 -45.72 -17.72
C PRO A 250 -1.48 -46.45 -16.37
N ASP A 251 -0.30 -46.95 -15.98
CA ASP A 251 -0.06 -47.63 -14.69
C ASP A 251 0.07 -46.64 -13.49
N GLY A 252 -0.03 -45.35 -13.75
CA GLY A 252 0.12 -44.31 -12.73
C GLY A 252 1.59 -43.98 -12.41
N THR A 253 2.54 -44.39 -13.25
CA THR A 253 3.92 -43.93 -13.16
C THR A 253 4.12 -42.68 -13.96
N ALA A 254 4.82 -41.67 -13.41
CA ALA A 254 5.17 -40.48 -14.17
C ALA A 254 6.68 -40.23 -14.17
N THR A 255 7.20 -39.81 -15.29
CA THR A 255 8.61 -39.47 -15.51
C THR A 255 8.71 -38.01 -15.95
N ARG A 256 9.59 -37.24 -15.27
CA ARG A 256 9.83 -35.82 -15.62
C ARG A 256 10.41 -35.70 -17.03
N LEU A 257 9.86 -34.78 -17.80
CA LEU A 257 10.40 -34.43 -19.12
C LEU A 257 11.43 -33.29 -18.96
N ASN A 258 12.51 -33.34 -19.76
CA ASN A 258 13.53 -32.31 -19.75
C ASN A 258 13.03 -31.03 -20.43
N ASP A 259 13.34 -29.86 -19.86
CA ASP A 259 12.88 -28.55 -20.35
C ASP A 259 13.42 -28.15 -21.72
N ASP A 260 14.65 -28.62 -22.06
CA ASP A 260 15.40 -28.18 -23.23
C ASP A 260 15.14 -29.07 -24.48
N GLN A 261 14.30 -30.10 -24.34
CA GLN A 261 13.95 -30.99 -25.42
C GLN A 261 12.52 -30.73 -25.90
N PRO A 262 12.26 -30.76 -27.22
CA PRO A 262 10.90 -30.88 -27.71
C PRO A 262 10.24 -32.08 -27.02
N ILE A 263 8.98 -31.90 -26.61
CA ILE A 263 8.21 -33.02 -26.02
C ILE A 263 8.27 -34.18 -27.00
N ALA A 264 9.06 -35.23 -26.65
CA ALA A 264 9.15 -36.41 -27.46
C ALA A 264 7.76 -37.00 -27.70
N PRO A 265 7.49 -37.73 -28.82
CA PRO A 265 6.22 -38.38 -29.01
C PRO A 265 5.92 -39.25 -27.79
N LEU A 266 4.78 -38.98 -27.14
CA LEU A 266 4.32 -39.75 -25.98
C LEU A 266 4.13 -41.21 -26.43
N ARG A 267 4.42 -42.16 -25.53
CA ARG A 267 4.07 -43.55 -25.75
C ARG A 267 2.55 -43.66 -25.90
N PRO A 268 2.04 -44.65 -26.65
CA PRO A 268 0.62 -44.88 -26.74
C PRO A 268 -0.01 -45.06 -25.33
N GLY A 269 -0.99 -44.18 -25.01
CA GLY A 269 -1.67 -44.15 -23.73
C GLY A 269 -1.06 -43.22 -22.65
N ASP A 270 0.16 -42.68 -22.86
CA ASP A 270 0.73 -41.70 -21.96
C ASP A 270 0.01 -40.35 -22.08
N ARG A 271 -0.10 -39.67 -20.96
CA ARG A 271 -0.68 -38.34 -20.86
C ARG A 271 0.36 -37.35 -20.24
N LEU A 272 0.19 -36.06 -20.52
CA LEU A 272 1.02 -35.04 -19.88
C LEU A 272 0.40 -34.59 -18.55
N GLY A 273 1.23 -34.56 -17.52
CA GLY A 273 0.89 -34.06 -16.20
C GLY A 273 1.77 -32.91 -15.77
N GLU A 274 1.22 -31.98 -15.04
CA GLU A 274 1.96 -30.87 -14.39
C GLU A 274 1.86 -30.98 -12.87
N LEU A 275 2.98 -30.76 -12.18
CA LEU A 275 3.04 -30.68 -10.73
C LEU A 275 3.93 -29.50 -10.33
N PRO A 276 3.43 -28.51 -9.57
CA PRO A 276 4.24 -27.41 -9.08
C PRO A 276 5.01 -27.75 -7.82
N ASN A 277 5.93 -26.88 -7.43
CA ASN A 277 6.46 -26.87 -6.07
C ASN A 277 5.39 -26.46 -5.08
N ILE A 278 5.40 -27.08 -3.91
CA ILE A 278 4.40 -26.90 -2.87
C ILE A 278 5.10 -26.48 -1.60
N GLY A 279 4.59 -25.44 -0.96
CA GLY A 279 5.19 -24.94 0.26
C GLY A 279 4.21 -24.30 1.20
N GLY A 280 4.73 -23.98 2.37
CA GLY A 280 4.08 -23.16 3.38
C GLY A 280 5.00 -22.07 3.86
N ILE A 281 4.41 -20.97 4.25
CA ILE A 281 5.11 -19.84 4.82
C ILE A 281 4.40 -19.45 6.11
N TYR A 282 5.15 -19.23 7.16
CA TYR A 282 4.65 -18.56 8.34
C TYR A 282 5.29 -17.20 8.43
N ASN A 283 4.47 -16.15 8.25
CA ASN A 283 4.91 -14.78 8.43
C ASN A 283 4.54 -14.31 9.83
N ALA A 284 5.50 -13.78 10.57
CA ALA A 284 5.24 -13.19 11.87
C ALA A 284 6.19 -12.03 12.15
N GLY A 285 5.80 -11.16 13.06
CA GLY A 285 6.66 -10.04 13.41
C GLY A 285 6.06 -9.14 14.47
N ASP A 286 6.86 -8.17 14.85
CA ASP A 286 6.42 -7.01 15.63
C ASP A 286 6.88 -5.72 14.94
N ARG A 287 6.07 -4.70 15.11
CA ARG A 287 6.33 -3.36 14.60
C ARG A 287 5.97 -2.32 15.65
N GLU A 288 6.78 -1.30 15.72
CA GLU A 288 6.58 -0.15 16.59
C GLU A 288 6.50 1.09 15.73
N ARG A 289 5.52 1.95 16.02
CA ARG A 289 5.34 3.24 15.39
C ARG A 289 5.32 4.32 16.42
N GLY A 290 6.06 5.38 16.16
CA GLY A 290 6.04 6.60 16.92
C GLY A 290 5.75 7.78 16.01
N SER A 291 5.02 8.77 16.49
CA SER A 291 4.82 10.04 15.82
C SER A 291 4.85 11.21 16.77
N ILE A 292 5.32 12.31 16.25
CA ILE A 292 5.22 13.62 16.90
C ILE A 292 4.76 14.63 15.86
N HIS A 293 3.71 15.36 16.19
CA HIS A 293 3.22 16.45 15.38
C HIS A 293 3.17 17.71 16.22
N GLY A 294 3.72 18.80 15.71
CA GLY A 294 3.67 20.13 16.31
C GLY A 294 3.14 21.14 15.30
N ALA A 295 2.25 22.02 15.71
CA ALA A 295 1.73 23.07 14.87
C ALA A 295 1.65 24.39 15.64
N PHE A 296 1.98 25.48 14.94
CA PHE A 296 1.81 26.84 15.42
C PHE A 296 1.10 27.67 14.36
N GLN A 297 0.12 28.45 14.78
CA GLN A 297 -0.59 29.41 13.94
C GLN A 297 -0.60 30.77 14.60
N TRP A 298 -0.41 31.81 13.79
CA TRP A 298 -0.42 33.20 14.22
C TRP A 298 -1.20 34.05 13.24
N LYS A 299 -2.40 34.46 13.62
CA LYS A 299 -3.19 35.44 12.91
C LYS A 299 -2.72 36.83 13.31
N ILE A 300 -1.74 37.35 12.56
CA ILE A 300 -1.05 38.62 12.78
C ILE A 300 -2.02 39.79 12.66
N SER A 301 -2.91 39.71 11.66
CA SER A 301 -3.97 40.69 11.39
C SER A 301 -5.19 39.98 10.76
N PRO A 302 -6.32 40.64 10.58
CA PRO A 302 -7.44 40.06 9.82
C PRO A 302 -7.05 39.60 8.41
N ALA A 303 -6.04 40.24 7.80
CA ALA A 303 -5.58 39.94 6.46
C ALA A 303 -4.42 38.91 6.42
N LEU A 304 -3.62 38.77 7.47
CA LEU A 304 -2.36 38.03 7.42
C LEU A 304 -2.29 36.96 8.51
N GLU A 305 -2.07 35.72 8.09
CA GLU A 305 -1.89 34.54 8.95
C GLU A 305 -0.61 33.79 8.57
N PHE A 306 0.19 33.47 9.57
CA PHE A 306 1.37 32.60 9.49
C PHE A 306 1.07 31.25 10.15
N SER A 307 1.57 30.18 9.57
CA SER A 307 1.51 28.84 10.14
C SER A 307 2.82 28.10 9.97
N THR A 308 3.10 27.18 10.91
CA THR A 308 4.16 26.19 10.74
C THR A 308 3.71 24.88 11.35
N GLN A 309 4.13 23.77 10.73
CA GLN A 309 3.80 22.43 11.14
C GLN A 309 5.02 21.54 10.96
N TYR A 310 5.25 20.68 11.94
CA TYR A 310 6.24 19.61 11.88
C TYR A 310 5.56 18.28 12.15
N LEU A 311 5.79 17.29 11.29
CA LEU A 311 5.40 15.90 11.49
C LEU A 311 6.63 15.02 11.39
N GLY A 312 6.93 14.30 12.47
CA GLY A 312 7.93 13.25 12.50
C GLY A 312 7.27 11.90 12.70
N THR A 313 7.55 10.94 11.86
CA THR A 313 7.10 9.55 11.99
C THR A 313 8.28 8.59 12.04
N SER A 314 8.13 7.53 12.80
CA SER A 314 9.15 6.51 13.00
C SER A 314 8.50 5.14 12.98
N TYR A 315 8.98 4.27 12.11
CA TYR A 315 8.61 2.87 12.00
C TYR A 315 9.81 1.97 12.30
N ARG A 316 9.60 0.93 13.08
CA ARG A 316 10.59 -0.10 13.39
C ARG A 316 9.92 -1.46 13.29
N GLY A 317 10.35 -2.27 12.33
CA GLY A 317 9.88 -3.63 12.10
C GLY A 317 10.94 -4.68 12.43
N ARG A 318 10.51 -5.77 13.06
CA ARG A 318 11.27 -7.01 13.20
C ARG A 318 10.35 -8.14 12.80
N SER A 319 10.66 -8.82 11.71
CA SER A 319 9.81 -9.89 11.21
C SER A 319 10.61 -11.13 10.86
N GLU A 320 9.89 -12.20 10.74
CA GLU A 320 10.37 -13.49 10.26
C GLU A 320 9.48 -14.01 9.15
N VAL A 321 10.10 -14.72 8.23
CA VAL A 321 9.45 -15.51 7.21
C VAL A 321 10.02 -16.91 7.30
N ASP A 322 9.22 -17.83 7.80
CA ASP A 322 9.61 -19.22 7.90
C ASP A 322 8.99 -20.01 6.75
N TYR A 323 9.83 -20.57 5.89
CA TYR A 323 9.40 -21.37 4.74
C TYR A 323 9.56 -22.86 5.04
N ILE A 324 8.64 -23.64 4.49
CA ILE A 324 8.85 -25.05 4.17
C ILE A 324 8.46 -25.24 2.70
N LEU A 325 9.31 -25.94 1.97
CA LEU A 325 9.18 -26.12 0.53
C LEU A 325 9.46 -27.55 0.14
N ASN A 326 8.52 -28.18 -0.57
CA ASN A 326 8.73 -29.44 -1.28
C ASN A 326 8.93 -29.15 -2.76
N ILE A 327 10.15 -29.38 -3.25
CA ILE A 327 10.53 -29.13 -4.63
C ILE A 327 10.18 -30.37 -5.46
N ALA A 328 8.91 -30.51 -5.78
CA ALA A 328 8.41 -31.60 -6.58
C ALA A 328 8.97 -31.62 -8.02
N THR A 329 9.33 -30.42 -8.53
CA THR A 329 9.84 -30.24 -9.89
C THR A 329 11.22 -30.89 -10.10
N TRP A 330 11.97 -31.17 -9.03
CA TRP A 330 13.26 -31.87 -9.12
C TRP A 330 13.13 -33.38 -9.05
N THR A 331 11.95 -33.88 -8.66
CA THR A 331 11.67 -35.31 -8.58
C THR A 331 11.67 -35.94 -9.98
N PRO A 332 12.54 -36.91 -10.30
CA PRO A 332 12.61 -37.49 -11.63
C PRO A 332 11.46 -38.47 -11.92
N ARG A 333 10.89 -39.08 -10.89
CA ARG A 333 9.86 -40.12 -11.01
C ARG A 333 8.81 -40.05 -9.92
N LEU A 334 7.56 -40.16 -10.33
CA LEU A 334 6.40 -40.23 -9.43
C LEU A 334 5.67 -41.54 -9.65
N THR A 335 4.98 -42.03 -8.63
CA THR A 335 4.11 -43.20 -8.69
C THR A 335 2.72 -42.89 -8.13
N ASN A 336 1.76 -43.77 -8.35
CA ASN A 336 0.37 -43.60 -7.94
C ASN A 336 -0.23 -42.24 -8.42
N VAL A 337 0.13 -41.84 -9.63
CA VAL A 337 -0.28 -40.57 -10.19
C VAL A 337 -1.74 -40.61 -10.62
N VAL A 338 -2.52 -39.69 -10.13
CA VAL A 338 -3.91 -39.41 -10.56
C VAL A 338 -3.94 -38.04 -11.21
N LEU A 339 -4.33 -38.00 -12.49
CA LEU A 339 -4.53 -36.73 -13.21
C LEU A 339 -5.93 -36.19 -12.98
N ALA A 340 -6.08 -34.86 -13.10
CA ALA A 340 -7.38 -34.22 -13.15
C ALA A 340 -8.20 -34.76 -14.35
N PRO A 341 -9.53 -34.82 -14.24
CA PRO A 341 -10.41 -35.24 -15.33
C PRO A 341 -10.18 -34.43 -16.62
N GLU A 342 -10.34 -35.08 -17.76
CA GLU A 342 -10.32 -34.40 -19.06
C GLU A 342 -11.49 -33.44 -19.20
N GLY A 343 -11.25 -32.33 -19.92
CA GLY A 343 -12.24 -31.30 -20.16
C GLY A 343 -12.15 -30.15 -19.15
N GLY A 344 -11.84 -28.94 -19.62
CA GLY A 344 -11.78 -27.70 -18.82
C GLY A 344 -10.57 -27.58 -17.89
N TYR A 345 -10.05 -28.64 -17.33
CA TYR A 345 -8.93 -28.64 -16.39
C TYR A 345 -7.55 -28.83 -17.05
N CYS A 346 -7.53 -29.46 -18.20
CA CYS A 346 -6.32 -29.70 -18.96
C CYS A 346 -6.11 -28.55 -19.96
N ALA A 347 -5.68 -27.41 -19.48
CA ALA A 347 -5.59 -26.21 -20.29
C ALA A 347 -4.16 -25.75 -20.48
N THR A 348 -3.67 -25.99 -21.66
CA THR A 348 -2.60 -25.20 -22.27
C THR A 348 -3.14 -24.65 -23.59
N PRO A 349 -2.43 -23.73 -24.28
CA PRO A 349 -2.77 -23.37 -25.65
C PRO A 349 -2.94 -24.59 -26.60
N ASN A 350 -2.40 -25.75 -26.22
CA ASN A 350 -2.49 -26.99 -26.93
C ASN A 350 -3.42 -28.05 -26.28
N GLY A 351 -4.14 -27.74 -25.19
CA GLY A 351 -5.21 -28.58 -24.63
C GLY A 351 -4.79 -29.90 -23.96
N MET A 352 -3.52 -30.15 -23.70
CA MET A 352 -3.02 -31.51 -23.41
C MET A 352 -2.36 -31.75 -22.06
N ILE A 353 -2.06 -30.70 -21.24
CA ILE A 353 -1.38 -30.87 -19.95
C ILE A 353 -2.39 -30.76 -18.81
N CYS A 354 -2.49 -31.85 -18.01
CA CYS A 354 -3.46 -31.94 -16.92
C CYS A 354 -2.76 -31.74 -15.56
N PRO A 355 -3.37 -31.08 -14.57
CA PRO A 355 -2.88 -31.07 -13.21
C PRO A 355 -2.79 -32.50 -12.64
N ILE A 356 -1.67 -32.82 -11.99
CA ILE A 356 -1.55 -34.03 -11.19
C ILE A 356 -2.29 -33.80 -9.87
N GLN A 357 -3.40 -34.48 -9.65
CA GLN A 357 -4.22 -34.36 -8.43
C GLN A 357 -3.62 -35.06 -7.22
N SER A 358 -2.92 -36.17 -7.44
CA SER A 358 -2.18 -36.84 -6.40
C SER A 358 -1.03 -37.63 -6.99
N ALA A 359 0.06 -37.73 -6.25
CA ALA A 359 1.23 -38.53 -6.61
C ALA A 359 2.02 -38.92 -5.35
N PHE A 360 2.85 -39.92 -5.46
CA PHE A 360 3.79 -40.34 -4.43
C PHE A 360 5.21 -40.29 -4.99
N ALA A 361 6.10 -39.64 -4.22
CA ALA A 361 7.54 -39.64 -4.48
C ALA A 361 8.28 -40.37 -3.35
N ALA A 362 8.99 -41.39 -3.70
CA ALA A 362 9.80 -42.20 -2.74
C ALA A 362 11.12 -41.48 -2.44
N ALA A 363 11.61 -41.60 -1.21
CA ALA A 363 12.92 -41.09 -0.85
C ALA A 363 14.03 -41.79 -1.60
N ALA A 364 14.89 -41.04 -2.25
CA ALA A 364 16.07 -41.53 -2.96
C ALA A 364 17.19 -40.48 -2.94
N GLN A 365 18.43 -40.90 -2.95
CA GLN A 365 19.58 -40.01 -3.10
C GLN A 365 20.07 -40.05 -4.57
N PHE A 366 20.26 -38.90 -5.15
CA PHE A 366 20.81 -38.72 -6.50
C PHE A 366 22.10 -37.90 -6.42
N GLY A 367 23.23 -38.44 -6.79
CA GLY A 367 24.49 -37.69 -6.91
C GLY A 367 25.13 -37.26 -5.60
N GLY A 368 25.23 -36.01 -5.35
CA GLY A 368 25.93 -35.42 -4.21
C GLY A 368 25.23 -35.52 -2.84
N PRO A 369 25.87 -35.04 -1.75
CA PRO A 369 25.33 -35.13 -0.39
C PRO A 369 24.05 -34.31 -0.15
N TYR A 370 23.67 -33.48 -1.10
CA TYR A 370 22.50 -32.65 -1.05
C TYR A 370 21.43 -32.99 -2.10
N ASP A 371 21.71 -33.99 -2.96
CA ASP A 371 20.80 -34.40 -4.03
C ASP A 371 19.86 -35.49 -3.53
N TRP A 372 18.82 -35.09 -2.84
CA TRP A 372 17.80 -36.00 -2.30
C TRP A 372 16.46 -35.80 -2.97
N ASP A 373 15.77 -36.88 -3.27
CA ASP A 373 14.41 -36.89 -3.80
C ASP A 373 13.47 -37.54 -2.75
N PRO A 374 12.32 -36.94 -2.41
CA PRO A 374 11.91 -35.59 -2.74
C PRO A 374 12.70 -34.54 -1.96
N TYR A 375 13.00 -33.43 -2.59
CA TYR A 375 13.73 -32.34 -1.95
C TYR A 375 12.82 -31.53 -1.04
N THR A 376 13.02 -31.62 0.27
CA THR A 376 12.34 -30.79 1.27
C THR A 376 13.34 -29.83 1.89
N ALA A 377 13.06 -28.55 1.72
CA ALA A 377 13.85 -27.45 2.26
C ALA A 377 13.05 -26.62 3.24
N THR A 378 13.74 -26.02 4.18
CA THR A 378 13.21 -24.95 5.02
C THR A 378 14.12 -23.73 4.92
N SER A 379 13.56 -22.55 5.11
CA SER A 379 14.27 -21.28 5.07
C SER A 379 13.72 -20.38 6.15
N THR A 380 14.58 -19.69 6.87
CA THR A 380 14.15 -18.72 7.87
C THR A 380 14.80 -17.38 7.60
N TRP A 381 14.00 -16.35 7.46
CA TRP A 381 14.41 -14.97 7.20
C TRP A 381 14.25 -14.15 8.47
N GLY A 382 15.33 -13.60 8.97
CA GLY A 382 15.31 -12.55 9.99
C GLY A 382 15.38 -11.18 9.32
N VAL A 383 14.29 -10.41 9.40
CA VAL A 383 14.15 -9.12 8.71
C VAL A 383 14.06 -7.99 9.72
N LYS A 384 14.89 -6.97 9.56
CA LYS A 384 14.87 -5.73 10.34
C LYS A 384 14.64 -4.55 9.41
N GLU A 385 13.57 -3.79 9.67
CA GLU A 385 13.17 -2.64 8.88
C GLU A 385 13.13 -1.38 9.75
N ARG A 386 13.47 -0.26 9.15
CA ARG A 386 13.38 1.06 9.78
C ARG A 386 12.97 2.09 8.74
N THR A 387 11.99 2.92 9.09
CA THR A 387 11.62 4.12 8.32
C THR A 387 11.53 5.30 9.27
N ASP A 388 12.18 6.39 8.94
CA ASP A 388 12.02 7.68 9.62
C ASP A 388 11.64 8.72 8.57
N THR A 389 10.53 9.43 8.80
CA THR A 389 10.09 10.50 7.89
C THR A 389 9.85 11.78 8.67
N HIS A 390 10.41 12.87 8.18
CA HIS A 390 10.29 14.22 8.73
C HIS A 390 9.69 15.15 7.69
N TYR A 391 8.64 15.82 8.06
CA TYR A 391 7.98 16.85 7.26
C TYR A 391 7.90 18.13 8.05
N LEU A 392 8.35 19.24 7.45
CA LEU A 392 8.29 20.57 8.01
C LEU A 392 7.67 21.52 6.98
N ASN A 393 6.66 22.26 7.36
CA ASN A 393 5.96 23.22 6.50
C ASN A 393 5.83 24.58 7.17
N PHE A 394 6.05 25.63 6.39
CA PHE A 394 5.77 27.02 6.72
C PHE A 394 4.73 27.54 5.74
N GLY A 395 3.64 28.13 6.24
CA GLY A 395 2.56 28.70 5.45
C GLY A 395 2.39 30.18 5.74
N LEU A 396 2.09 30.97 4.71
CA LEU A 396 1.71 32.36 4.81
C LEU A 396 0.42 32.57 4.00
N ARG A 397 -0.62 33.04 4.64
CA ARG A 397 -1.91 33.29 4.04
C ARG A 397 -2.22 34.77 4.14
N TYR A 398 -2.45 35.40 2.99
CA TYR A 398 -2.86 36.80 2.89
C TYR A 398 -4.25 36.90 2.25
N ARG A 399 -5.15 37.66 2.86
CA ARG A 399 -6.51 37.88 2.38
C ARG A 399 -6.93 39.30 2.65
N GLU A 400 -7.01 40.12 1.61
CA GLU A 400 -7.48 41.52 1.71
C GLU A 400 -8.21 41.89 0.43
N GLY A 401 -9.42 42.43 0.58
CA GLY A 401 -10.28 42.84 -0.52
C GLY A 401 -10.52 41.68 -1.51
N ALA A 402 -10.21 41.90 -2.77
CA ALA A 402 -10.36 40.91 -3.85
C ALA A 402 -9.25 39.87 -3.90
N LEU A 403 -8.11 40.13 -3.27
CA LEU A 403 -6.91 39.26 -3.37
C LEU A 403 -6.79 38.28 -2.21
N SER A 404 -6.56 37.05 -2.54
CA SER A 404 -6.12 36.01 -1.59
C SER A 404 -4.85 35.36 -2.12
N VAL A 405 -3.82 35.21 -1.28
CA VAL A 405 -2.56 34.51 -1.61
C VAL A 405 -2.25 33.51 -0.52
N ASP A 406 -2.03 32.25 -0.91
CA ASP A 406 -1.58 31.19 -0.05
C ASP A 406 -0.19 30.72 -0.50
N SER A 407 0.85 30.95 0.32
CA SER A 407 2.22 30.58 0.03
C SER A 407 2.72 29.55 1.04
N GLY A 408 3.54 28.61 0.58
CA GLY A 408 4.08 27.58 1.43
C GLY A 408 5.51 27.19 1.06
N LEU A 409 6.31 26.87 2.09
CA LEU A 409 7.64 26.30 1.95
C LEU A 409 7.67 25.00 2.77
N ALA A 410 7.89 23.88 2.11
CA ALA A 410 7.90 22.57 2.78
C ALA A 410 9.20 21.81 2.52
N PHE A 411 9.61 21.07 3.54
CA PHE A 411 10.77 20.19 3.52
C PHE A 411 10.35 18.80 3.95
N THR A 412 10.76 17.79 3.20
CA THR A 412 10.54 16.38 3.51
C THR A 412 11.86 15.64 3.46
N ARG A 413 12.11 14.79 4.45
CA ARG A 413 13.19 13.80 4.44
C ARG A 413 12.63 12.47 4.88
N SER A 414 12.95 11.41 4.16
CA SER A 414 12.58 10.05 4.51
C SER A 414 13.75 9.10 4.30
N ASP A 415 14.14 8.41 5.38
CA ASP A 415 15.21 7.42 5.42
C ASP A 415 14.57 6.04 5.63
N PHE A 416 14.93 5.07 4.79
CA PHE A 416 14.48 3.68 4.90
C PHE A 416 15.66 2.73 4.90
N ILE A 417 15.66 1.75 5.81
CA ILE A 417 16.68 0.72 5.93
C ILE A 417 16.00 -0.64 6.05
N ASN A 418 16.45 -1.59 5.26
CA ASN A 418 16.11 -3.01 5.37
C ASN A 418 17.40 -3.82 5.55
N ASP A 419 17.40 -4.78 6.46
CA ASP A 419 18.48 -5.72 6.69
C ASP A 419 17.89 -7.11 6.91
N THR A 420 18.26 -8.07 6.06
CA THR A 420 17.71 -9.43 6.05
C THR A 420 18.84 -10.44 6.09
N VAL A 421 18.75 -11.39 7.01
CA VAL A 421 19.60 -12.56 7.06
C VAL A 421 18.72 -13.81 6.91
N ILE A 422 19.04 -14.64 5.94
CA ILE A 422 18.32 -15.86 5.58
C ILE A 422 19.23 -17.04 5.85
N VAL A 423 18.68 -18.08 6.47
CA VAL A 423 19.37 -19.37 6.64
C VAL A 423 18.51 -20.45 6.04
N ASP A 424 19.09 -21.16 5.08
CA ASP A 424 18.46 -22.26 4.37
C ASP A 424 18.91 -23.61 4.95
N GLN A 425 17.97 -24.52 5.10
CA GLN A 425 18.18 -25.88 5.57
C GLN A 425 17.49 -26.88 4.65
N GLN A 426 17.94 -28.11 4.73
CA GLN A 426 17.36 -29.26 4.02
C GLN A 426 17.14 -30.42 4.98
N ILE A 427 16.14 -31.23 4.69
CA ILE A 427 15.92 -32.52 5.35
C ILE A 427 16.31 -33.62 4.36
N PRO A 428 17.49 -34.24 4.53
CA PRO A 428 17.95 -35.23 3.59
C PRO A 428 17.07 -36.49 3.66
N GLY A 429 16.57 -36.96 2.54
CA GLY A 429 16.13 -38.26 2.14
C GLY A 429 15.43 -39.24 3.05
N ALA A 430 15.03 -38.85 4.24
CA ALA A 430 14.37 -39.75 5.18
C ALA A 430 12.85 -39.82 5.00
N SER A 431 12.30 -39.19 3.98
CA SER A 431 10.85 -39.01 3.82
C SER A 431 10.37 -39.33 2.42
N SER A 432 9.13 -39.79 2.36
CA SER A 432 8.38 -39.88 1.11
C SER A 432 7.30 -38.80 1.13
N ASN A 433 7.02 -38.19 -0.01
CA ASN A 433 6.01 -37.16 -0.11
C ASN A 433 4.78 -37.64 -0.86
N VAL A 434 3.62 -37.39 -0.29
CA VAL A 434 2.34 -37.56 -0.97
C VAL A 434 1.84 -36.17 -1.36
N TYR A 435 1.69 -35.92 -2.65
CA TYR A 435 1.15 -34.69 -3.20
C TYR A 435 -0.35 -34.85 -3.41
N THR A 436 -1.14 -33.86 -2.98
CA THR A 436 -2.57 -33.81 -3.24
C THR A 436 -2.95 -32.41 -3.70
N TYR A 437 -3.70 -32.29 -4.79
CA TYR A 437 -3.98 -31.04 -5.46
C TYR A 437 -5.48 -30.81 -5.67
N GLY A 438 -5.98 -29.66 -5.30
CA GLY A 438 -7.32 -29.20 -5.66
C GLY A 438 -8.52 -29.97 -5.12
N ARG A 439 -8.32 -30.84 -4.09
CA ARG A 439 -9.38 -31.76 -3.61
C ARG A 439 -10.34 -31.17 -2.57
N ASP A 440 -10.01 -30.06 -1.95
CA ASP A 440 -10.73 -29.61 -0.75
C ASP A 440 -11.67 -28.42 -0.96
N GLY A 441 -11.98 -28.08 -2.21
CA GLY A 441 -12.85 -26.94 -2.55
C GLY A 441 -12.26 -25.56 -2.25
N HIS A 442 -11.14 -25.54 -1.50
CA HIS A 442 -10.41 -24.31 -1.14
C HIS A 442 -9.13 -24.12 -1.94
N GLY A 443 -8.85 -25.07 -2.89
CA GLY A 443 -7.70 -24.98 -3.76
C GLY A 443 -6.37 -25.04 -2.99
N GLY A 444 -6.09 -26.10 -2.31
CA GLY A 444 -4.81 -26.29 -1.62
C GLY A 444 -4.08 -27.55 -2.07
N TYR A 445 -2.75 -27.53 -2.03
CA TYR A 445 -1.93 -28.71 -2.12
C TYR A 445 -1.70 -29.29 -0.72
N ASN A 446 -1.73 -30.61 -0.63
CA ASN A 446 -1.24 -31.32 0.53
C ASN A 446 0.07 -32.01 0.16
N ALA A 447 1.19 -31.55 0.69
CA ALA A 447 2.41 -32.32 0.71
C ALA A 447 2.54 -32.90 2.12
N ILE A 448 2.42 -34.20 2.24
CA ILE A 448 2.61 -34.90 3.52
C ILE A 448 3.98 -35.58 3.45
N THR A 449 4.87 -35.18 4.32
CA THR A 449 6.13 -35.83 4.52
C THR A 449 5.86 -37.02 5.46
N THR A 450 5.89 -38.26 4.91
CA THR A 450 5.76 -39.48 5.70
C THR A 450 7.14 -40.03 5.95
N PRO A 451 7.67 -39.91 7.19
CA PRO A 451 9.01 -40.40 7.51
C PRO A 451 9.03 -41.92 7.66
N THR A 452 10.16 -42.52 7.38
CA THR A 452 10.40 -43.93 7.63
C THR A 452 10.56 -44.26 9.13
N SER A 453 10.86 -43.26 9.98
CA SER A 453 11.05 -43.41 11.42
C SER A 453 10.68 -42.12 12.19
N GLY A 454 9.38 -41.83 12.35
CA GLY A 454 8.91 -40.61 13.02
C GLY A 454 8.82 -39.40 12.08
N ASN A 455 8.32 -38.25 12.55
CA ASN A 455 8.20 -37.03 11.73
C ASN A 455 9.52 -36.22 11.75
N PRO A 456 10.32 -36.20 10.66
CA PRO A 456 11.61 -35.53 10.63
C PRO A 456 11.50 -34.00 10.84
N LEU A 457 10.35 -33.39 10.58
CA LEU A 457 10.13 -31.97 10.78
C LEU A 457 10.19 -31.57 12.26
N ARG A 458 9.94 -32.52 13.16
CA ARG A 458 9.92 -32.34 14.61
C ARG A 458 11.21 -32.76 15.33
N ASP A 459 12.23 -33.13 14.60
CA ASP A 459 13.55 -33.48 15.13
C ASP A 459 14.61 -32.53 14.54
N PRO A 460 15.19 -31.62 15.34
CA PRO A 460 16.19 -30.67 14.83
C PRO A 460 17.46 -31.38 14.30
N ASN A 461 17.70 -32.62 14.70
CA ASN A 461 18.82 -33.40 14.22
C ASN A 461 18.65 -33.96 12.80
N GLN A 462 17.45 -33.87 12.23
CA GLN A 462 17.21 -34.28 10.84
C GLN A 462 17.55 -33.18 9.84
N PHE A 463 17.71 -31.92 10.29
CA PHE A 463 18.03 -30.81 9.42
C PHE A 463 19.55 -30.71 9.16
N VAL A 464 19.90 -30.29 7.96
CA VAL A 464 21.27 -29.91 7.59
C VAL A 464 21.26 -28.45 7.08
N LEU A 465 22.23 -27.66 7.51
CA LEU A 465 22.46 -26.30 7.05
C LEU A 465 22.92 -26.31 5.59
N ARG A 466 22.42 -25.39 4.79
CA ARG A 466 22.75 -25.25 3.36
C ARG A 466 23.45 -23.93 3.12
N GLY A 467 22.73 -22.91 2.88
CA GLY A 467 23.21 -21.58 2.54
C GLY A 467 22.74 -20.51 3.50
N MET A 468 23.43 -19.41 3.42
CA MET A 468 23.03 -18.14 4.02
C MET A 468 22.92 -17.10 2.91
N VAL A 469 21.83 -16.35 2.90
CA VAL A 469 21.72 -15.13 2.08
C VAL A 469 21.61 -13.93 3.01
N GLN A 470 22.37 -12.89 2.73
CA GLN A 470 22.18 -11.59 3.34
C GLN A 470 21.75 -10.59 2.28
N ASN A 471 20.76 -9.79 2.60
CA ASN A 471 20.26 -8.76 1.70
C ASN A 471 19.99 -7.50 2.52
N TRP A 472 20.59 -6.40 2.14
CA TRP A 472 20.36 -5.14 2.79
C TRP A 472 20.24 -4.00 1.78
N GLY A 473 19.50 -2.95 2.17
CA GLY A 473 19.34 -1.76 1.36
C GLY A 473 19.01 -0.56 2.24
N GLU A 474 19.60 0.57 1.88
CA GLU A 474 19.31 1.87 2.47
C GLU A 474 18.85 2.82 1.37
N SER A 475 17.78 3.51 1.62
CA SER A 475 17.25 4.51 0.69
C SER A 475 16.94 5.80 1.42
N GLN A 476 17.29 6.92 0.79
CA GLN A 476 17.04 8.25 1.31
C GLN A 476 16.36 9.09 0.25
N GLY A 477 15.36 9.85 0.67
CA GLY A 477 14.74 10.88 -0.15
C GLY A 477 14.68 12.20 0.60
N GLU A 478 15.07 13.28 -0.09
CA GLU A 478 14.98 14.64 0.43
C GLU A 478 14.27 15.54 -0.57
N GLN A 479 13.40 16.43 -0.10
CA GLN A 479 12.70 17.38 -0.96
C GLN A 479 12.56 18.73 -0.28
N ALA A 480 12.82 19.79 -1.03
CA ALA A 480 12.42 21.15 -0.72
C ALA A 480 11.44 21.63 -1.79
N GLN A 481 10.31 22.19 -1.38
CA GLN A 481 9.31 22.72 -2.30
C GLN A 481 8.77 24.07 -1.82
N PHE A 482 8.58 24.97 -2.78
CA PHE A 482 7.92 26.24 -2.60
C PHE A 482 6.67 26.27 -3.46
N ARG A 483 5.56 26.79 -2.93
CA ARG A 483 4.34 27.07 -3.68
C ARG A 483 3.79 28.42 -3.32
N SER A 484 3.12 29.06 -4.28
CA SER A 484 2.33 30.26 -4.03
C SER A 484 1.15 30.29 -4.98
N ASP A 485 -0.05 30.32 -4.44
CA ASP A 485 -1.33 30.29 -5.15
C ASP A 485 -2.07 31.57 -4.86
N ALA A 486 -2.52 32.28 -5.90
CA ALA A 486 -3.25 33.52 -5.82
C ALA A 486 -4.65 33.38 -6.41
N VAL A 487 -5.63 34.02 -5.78
CA VAL A 487 -7.00 34.13 -6.25
C VAL A 487 -7.38 35.62 -6.23
N TRP A 488 -7.73 36.15 -7.40
CA TRP A 488 -8.26 37.48 -7.55
C TRP A 488 -9.76 37.40 -7.83
N ARG A 489 -10.58 37.80 -6.87
CA ARG A 489 -12.03 37.84 -7.02
C ARG A 489 -12.46 39.07 -7.81
N MET A 490 -13.47 38.90 -8.64
CA MET A 490 -14.05 39.97 -9.45
C MET A 490 -15.55 40.07 -9.18
N ASP A 491 -16.05 41.27 -9.04
CA ASP A 491 -17.46 41.52 -8.83
C ASP A 491 -18.18 41.80 -10.19
N GLY A 492 -19.34 41.17 -10.37
CA GLY A 492 -20.28 41.56 -11.42
C GLY A 492 -19.90 41.08 -12.84
N GLY A 493 -19.64 39.79 -13.06
CA GLY A 493 -19.42 39.25 -14.41
C GLY A 493 -19.54 37.72 -14.45
N PHE A 494 -19.53 37.17 -15.65
CA PHE A 494 -19.48 35.69 -15.87
C PHE A 494 -18.26 35.10 -15.18
N ILE A 495 -17.08 35.73 -15.33
CA ILE A 495 -15.86 35.33 -14.62
C ILE A 495 -15.87 36.03 -13.26
N ASN A 496 -15.89 35.25 -12.17
CA ASN A 496 -15.96 35.77 -10.80
C ASN A 496 -14.61 35.67 -10.05
N ALA A 497 -13.62 34.94 -10.61
CA ALA A 497 -12.25 34.96 -10.10
C ALA A 497 -11.23 34.52 -11.16
N LEU A 498 -10.03 35.11 -11.08
CA LEU A 498 -8.83 34.60 -11.73
C LEU A 498 -7.97 33.86 -10.71
N THR A 499 -7.40 32.75 -11.11
CA THR A 499 -6.51 31.97 -10.28
C THR A 499 -5.17 31.79 -10.97
N GLY A 500 -4.08 31.77 -10.22
CA GLY A 500 -2.77 31.50 -10.76
C GLY A 500 -1.79 31.19 -9.66
N GLY A 501 -0.72 30.48 -10.00
CA GLY A 501 0.29 30.17 -9.02
C GLY A 501 1.51 29.47 -9.60
N ILE A 502 2.51 29.36 -8.76
CA ILE A 502 3.79 28.73 -9.07
C ILE A 502 4.11 27.67 -8.04
N ARG A 503 4.79 26.61 -8.48
CA ARG A 503 5.40 25.62 -7.61
C ARG A 503 6.81 25.33 -8.11
N LEU A 504 7.77 25.34 -7.19
CA LEU A 504 9.16 24.98 -7.45
C LEU A 504 9.53 23.85 -6.49
N SER A 505 10.14 22.79 -6.97
CA SER A 505 10.66 21.73 -6.09
C SER A 505 12.00 21.21 -6.56
N THR A 506 12.82 20.80 -5.59
CA THR A 506 14.02 20.01 -5.82
C THR A 506 13.90 18.79 -4.95
N ARG A 507 14.07 17.61 -5.54
CA ARG A 507 14.05 16.33 -4.88
C ARG A 507 15.30 15.55 -5.21
N GLU A 508 15.93 14.98 -4.19
CA GLU A 508 17.08 14.12 -4.28
C GLU A 508 16.75 12.76 -3.68
N VAL A 509 17.13 11.70 -4.36
CA VAL A 509 16.95 10.34 -3.89
C VAL A 509 18.23 9.55 -4.11
N SER A 510 18.59 8.71 -3.15
CA SER A 510 19.71 7.78 -3.25
C SER A 510 19.30 6.41 -2.74
N PHE A 511 19.89 5.40 -3.32
CA PHE A 511 19.77 4.02 -2.88
C PHE A 511 21.12 3.34 -2.97
N HIS A 512 21.45 2.57 -1.93
CA HIS A 512 22.60 1.66 -1.94
C HIS A 512 22.24 0.37 -1.18
N GLY A 513 22.94 -0.71 -1.50
CA GLY A 513 22.66 -2.01 -0.90
C GLY A 513 23.38 -3.13 -1.61
N ALA A 514 23.25 -4.32 -1.06
CA ALA A 514 23.86 -5.50 -1.63
C ALA A 514 23.15 -6.79 -1.21
N GLU A 515 23.43 -7.84 -1.96
CA GLU A 515 23.06 -9.21 -1.64
C GLU A 515 24.29 -10.08 -1.69
N GLY A 516 24.44 -10.93 -0.68
CA GLY A 516 25.52 -11.88 -0.60
C GLY A 516 24.99 -13.27 -0.33
N HIS A 517 25.61 -14.29 -0.94
CA HIS A 517 25.29 -15.69 -0.75
C HIS A 517 26.54 -16.43 -0.26
N SER A 518 26.36 -17.33 0.69
CA SER A 518 27.44 -18.18 1.24
C SER A 518 26.88 -19.56 1.58
N ASP A 519 27.64 -20.59 1.23
CA ASP A 519 27.26 -21.98 1.48
C ASP A 519 28.22 -22.63 2.51
N VAL A 520 27.71 -23.62 3.24
CA VAL A 520 28.60 -24.48 4.07
C VAL A 520 29.20 -25.59 3.23
N ALA A 521 30.45 -25.92 3.51
CA ALA A 521 31.12 -27.08 2.92
C ALA A 521 30.65 -28.37 3.60
N GLY A 522 29.79 -29.10 2.91
CA GLY A 522 29.30 -30.41 3.37
C GLY A 522 28.09 -30.34 4.31
N PRO A 523 27.52 -31.49 4.71
CA PRO A 523 26.32 -31.58 5.53
C PRO A 523 26.64 -31.25 6.99
N VAL A 524 26.30 -30.07 7.43
CA VAL A 524 26.45 -29.62 8.83
C VAL A 524 25.06 -29.61 9.50
N ARG A 525 24.94 -30.35 10.60
CA ARG A 525 23.71 -30.35 11.43
C ARG A 525 23.71 -29.13 12.37
N PRO A 526 22.57 -28.44 12.56
CA PRO A 526 22.55 -27.27 13.44
C PRO A 526 22.76 -27.61 14.92
N SER A 527 22.29 -28.76 15.39
CA SER A 527 22.30 -29.13 16.81
C SER A 527 23.71 -29.16 17.44
N PRO A 528 24.78 -29.71 16.80
CA PRO A 528 26.12 -29.69 17.37
C PRO A 528 26.85 -28.37 17.21
N VAL A 529 26.35 -27.45 16.38
CA VAL A 529 26.96 -26.13 16.20
C VAL A 529 26.60 -25.23 17.36
N ALA A 530 27.63 -24.84 18.18
CA ALA A 530 27.42 -24.05 19.40
C ALA A 530 26.62 -22.74 19.19
N ALA A 531 26.75 -22.12 18.00
CA ALA A 531 25.99 -20.93 17.67
C ALA A 531 24.52 -21.21 17.32
N PHE A 532 24.22 -22.32 16.64
CA PHE A 532 22.87 -22.63 16.13
C PHE A 532 22.06 -23.55 17.05
N GLY A 533 22.72 -24.44 17.77
CA GLY A 533 22.06 -25.43 18.63
C GLY A 533 21.04 -24.82 19.60
N PRO A 534 21.40 -23.82 20.41
CA PRO A 534 20.46 -23.17 21.33
C PRO A 534 19.36 -22.38 20.64
N SER A 535 19.59 -21.83 19.43
CA SER A 535 18.61 -21.02 18.68
C SER A 535 17.67 -21.86 17.83
N PHE A 536 18.05 -23.10 17.49
CA PHE A 536 17.31 -24.01 16.64
C PHE A 536 16.26 -24.83 17.43
N GLN A 537 15.53 -24.14 18.28
CA GLN A 537 14.51 -24.75 19.17
C GLN A 537 13.11 -24.25 18.91
N LYS A 538 12.96 -23.33 17.93
CA LYS A 538 11.68 -22.78 17.60
C LYS A 538 10.90 -23.74 16.71
N LEU A 539 9.73 -24.14 17.18
CA LEU A 539 8.77 -24.91 16.41
C LEU A 539 7.76 -23.97 15.78
N VAL A 540 7.81 -23.82 14.46
CA VAL A 540 6.89 -22.99 13.69
C VAL A 540 5.53 -23.66 13.60
N PRO A 541 4.40 -22.93 13.76
CA PRO A 541 3.08 -23.47 13.49
C PRO A 541 3.01 -23.97 12.05
N GLY A 542 2.86 -25.28 11.89
CA GLY A 542 2.74 -25.88 10.57
C GLY A 542 1.31 -25.74 10.06
N LEU A 543 1.19 -25.65 8.75
CA LEU A 543 -0.04 -26.01 8.07
C LEU A 543 -0.11 -27.56 8.12
N ASP A 544 -1.16 -28.12 8.69
CA ASP A 544 -1.33 -29.58 8.85
C ASP A 544 -1.15 -30.33 7.54
N ARG A 545 -1.52 -29.68 6.43
CA ARG A 545 -1.39 -30.17 5.05
C ARG A 545 0.05 -30.24 4.51
N LEU A 546 1.02 -29.64 5.22
CA LEU A 546 2.44 -29.65 4.88
C LEU A 546 3.29 -30.48 5.85
N GLY A 547 2.67 -31.40 6.56
CA GLY A 547 3.36 -32.30 7.53
C GLY A 547 3.43 -31.74 8.94
N GLY A 548 2.76 -30.64 9.22
CA GLY A 548 2.68 -30.03 10.55
C GLY A 548 3.87 -29.13 10.89
N PRO A 549 4.06 -28.81 12.18
CA PRO A 549 5.09 -27.87 12.60
C PRO A 549 6.52 -28.38 12.34
N TRP A 550 7.43 -27.45 12.07
CA TRP A 550 8.86 -27.73 11.80
C TRP A 550 9.79 -26.86 12.62
N PHE A 551 11.02 -27.30 12.84
CA PHE A 551 12.05 -26.56 13.55
C PHE A 551 12.73 -25.53 12.64
N THR A 552 13.02 -24.33 13.21
CA THR A 552 13.76 -23.25 12.54
C THR A 552 14.68 -22.53 13.52
N PRO A 553 15.69 -21.78 13.05
CA PRO A 553 16.38 -20.78 13.86
C PRO A 553 15.41 -19.72 14.35
N SER A 554 15.67 -19.12 15.51
CA SER A 554 14.82 -18.02 15.98
C SER A 554 15.14 -16.74 15.22
N ARG A 555 14.11 -15.93 14.94
CA ARG A 555 14.22 -14.59 14.36
C ARG A 555 15.22 -13.71 15.10
N ASP A 556 15.11 -13.67 16.43
CA ASP A 556 15.93 -12.81 17.25
C ASP A 556 17.42 -13.21 17.18
N PHE A 557 17.72 -14.49 17.03
CA PHE A 557 19.08 -14.94 16.76
C PHE A 557 19.59 -14.44 15.40
N LEU A 558 18.80 -14.57 14.33
CA LEU A 558 19.21 -14.12 12.99
C LEU A 558 19.40 -12.61 12.90
N ILE A 559 18.63 -11.83 13.68
CA ILE A 559 18.70 -10.38 13.68
C ILE A 559 19.78 -9.87 14.63
N ASP A 560 19.80 -10.35 15.88
CA ASP A 560 20.67 -9.80 16.93
C ASP A 560 22.06 -10.41 16.93
N GLN A 561 22.22 -11.62 16.37
CA GLN A 561 23.47 -12.36 16.22
C GLN A 561 23.86 -12.54 14.74
N ALA A 562 23.44 -11.63 13.87
CA ALA A 562 23.69 -11.68 12.44
C ALA A 562 25.16 -11.88 12.09
N ASP A 563 26.09 -11.23 12.84
CA ASP A 563 27.54 -11.36 12.63
C ASP A 563 28.07 -12.76 13.01
N VAL A 564 27.48 -13.42 13.99
CA VAL A 564 27.79 -14.81 14.32
C VAL A 564 27.37 -15.73 13.19
N VAL A 565 26.18 -15.49 12.61
CA VAL A 565 25.69 -16.25 11.45
C VAL A 565 26.60 -16.04 10.25
N ARG A 566 26.94 -14.80 9.91
CA ARG A 566 27.85 -14.43 8.82
C ARG A 566 29.23 -15.10 8.98
N ALA A 567 29.81 -14.99 10.17
CA ALA A 567 31.10 -15.62 10.47
C ALA A 567 31.07 -17.13 10.31
N PHE A 568 30.01 -17.81 10.75
CA PHE A 568 29.84 -19.24 10.58
C PHE A 568 29.86 -19.67 9.11
N TYR A 569 29.21 -18.88 8.22
CA TYR A 569 29.18 -19.12 6.78
C TYR A 569 30.42 -18.53 6.03
N GLY A 570 31.42 -18.06 6.75
CA GLY A 570 32.64 -17.51 6.15
C GLY A 570 32.48 -16.16 5.44
N ALA A 571 31.36 -15.47 5.65
CA ALA A 571 31.07 -14.19 5.02
C ALA A 571 31.76 -12.99 5.72
N GLY A 572 32.53 -13.23 6.80
CA GLY A 572 33.12 -12.17 7.62
C GLY A 572 32.11 -11.48 8.54
N ALA A 573 32.60 -10.58 9.41
CA ALA A 573 31.72 -9.76 10.24
C ALA A 573 31.16 -8.57 9.44
N GLY A 574 29.93 -8.17 9.75
CA GLY A 574 29.27 -7.04 9.11
C GLY A 574 28.55 -7.39 7.80
N ARG A 575 27.91 -6.37 7.21
CA ARG A 575 27.17 -6.49 5.95
C ARG A 575 28.12 -6.68 4.77
N VAL A 576 27.69 -7.39 3.76
CA VAL A 576 28.37 -7.46 2.45
C VAL A 576 28.51 -6.04 1.86
N ALA A 577 29.62 -5.77 1.17
CA ALA A 577 29.89 -4.47 0.55
C ALA A 577 28.82 -4.12 -0.51
N ASP A 578 28.64 -2.82 -0.72
CA ASP A 578 27.71 -2.31 -1.73
C ASP A 578 27.89 -2.99 -3.10
N ASP A 579 26.79 -3.39 -3.71
CA ASP A 579 26.78 -3.80 -5.12
C ASP A 579 26.71 -2.54 -6.00
N PRO A 580 27.75 -2.25 -6.79
CA PRO A 580 27.74 -1.08 -7.67
C PRO A 580 26.55 -1.00 -8.60
N MET A 581 25.95 -2.14 -8.98
CA MET A 581 24.78 -2.18 -9.87
C MET A 581 23.47 -1.81 -9.18
N ARG A 582 23.45 -1.80 -7.84
CA ARG A 582 22.33 -1.33 -7.03
C ARG A 582 22.43 0.13 -6.62
N LEU A 583 23.61 0.74 -6.78
CA LEU A 583 23.82 2.16 -6.46
C LEU A 583 23.14 3.05 -7.48
N PHE A 584 22.34 4.00 -7.02
CA PHE A 584 21.89 5.11 -7.85
C PHE A 584 21.67 6.38 -7.02
N GLU A 585 21.93 7.51 -7.67
CA GLU A 585 21.56 8.84 -7.17
C GLU A 585 20.78 9.58 -8.23
N GLN A 586 19.71 10.23 -7.84
CA GLN A 586 18.87 10.97 -8.76
C GLN A 586 18.46 12.30 -8.14
N ARG A 587 18.54 13.34 -8.98
CA ARG A 587 18.06 14.68 -8.62
C ARG A 587 17.02 15.12 -9.64
N GLU A 588 15.83 15.46 -9.15
CA GLU A 588 14.73 15.99 -9.95
C GLU A 588 14.43 17.42 -9.52
N ARG A 589 14.41 18.35 -10.49
CA ARG A 589 13.97 19.73 -10.28
C ARG A 589 12.73 19.97 -11.11
N SER A 590 11.65 20.44 -10.47
CA SER A 590 10.43 20.79 -11.16
C SER A 590 10.08 22.27 -10.99
N ALA A 591 9.57 22.85 -12.07
CA ALA A 591 8.99 24.18 -12.08
C ALA A 591 7.61 24.12 -12.72
N THR A 592 6.62 24.59 -12.00
CA THR A 592 5.22 24.58 -12.41
C THR A 592 4.66 25.99 -12.42
N LEU A 593 3.88 26.31 -13.45
CA LEU A 593 3.01 27.47 -13.54
C LEU A 593 1.59 26.99 -13.80
N HIS A 594 0.61 27.52 -13.08
CA HIS A 594 -0.78 27.32 -13.42
C HIS A 594 -1.55 28.63 -13.51
N LEU A 595 -2.53 28.67 -14.39
CA LEU A 595 -3.46 29.77 -14.59
C LEU A 595 -4.87 29.19 -14.73
N GLY A 596 -5.85 29.91 -14.25
CA GLY A 596 -7.24 29.51 -14.35
C GLY A 596 -8.22 30.66 -14.14
N ALA A 597 -9.46 30.40 -14.47
CA ALA A 597 -10.58 31.30 -14.23
C ALA A 597 -11.73 30.52 -13.60
N ARG A 598 -12.37 31.10 -12.61
CA ARG A 598 -13.66 30.65 -12.07
C ARG A 598 -14.77 31.46 -12.70
N PHE A 599 -15.86 30.82 -12.98
CA PHE A 599 -17.05 31.47 -13.50
C PHE A 599 -18.29 31.03 -12.74
N LYS A 600 -19.27 31.96 -12.73
CA LYS A 600 -20.57 31.72 -12.11
C LYS A 600 -21.62 32.45 -12.93
N THR A 601 -22.70 31.75 -13.24
CA THR A 601 -23.85 32.30 -13.96
C THR A 601 -25.12 31.59 -13.56
N GLU A 602 -26.23 32.12 -14.02
CA GLU A 602 -27.53 31.48 -13.92
C GLU A 602 -28.05 31.21 -15.34
N LEU A 603 -28.44 30.00 -15.63
CA LEU A 603 -28.95 29.58 -16.93
C LEU A 603 -30.28 28.87 -16.73
N ALA A 604 -31.37 29.45 -17.26
CA ALA A 604 -32.73 28.93 -17.15
C ALA A 604 -33.18 28.62 -15.69
N GLY A 605 -32.80 29.46 -14.73
CA GLY A 605 -33.12 29.32 -13.30
C GLY A 605 -32.21 28.30 -12.56
N MET A 606 -31.20 27.80 -13.24
CA MET A 606 -30.22 26.86 -12.69
C MET A 606 -28.90 27.60 -12.43
N GLY A 607 -28.36 27.45 -11.21
CA GLY A 607 -27.05 28.00 -10.89
C GLY A 607 -25.94 27.17 -11.53
N LEU A 608 -25.11 27.80 -12.36
CA LEU A 608 -23.97 27.18 -13.02
C LEU A 608 -22.69 27.82 -12.55
N SER A 609 -21.73 27.07 -12.02
CA SER A 609 -20.40 27.52 -11.65
C SER A 609 -19.33 26.53 -12.12
N GLY A 610 -18.08 26.96 -12.12
CA GLY A 610 -16.99 26.06 -12.49
C GLY A 610 -15.65 26.76 -12.59
N ASN A 611 -14.67 25.98 -12.98
CA ASN A 611 -13.32 26.45 -13.24
C ASN A 611 -12.78 25.89 -14.57
N LEU A 612 -12.00 26.71 -15.25
CA LEU A 612 -11.18 26.36 -16.39
C LEU A 612 -9.74 26.68 -16.03
N GLY A 613 -8.83 25.78 -16.26
CA GLY A 613 -7.44 25.99 -15.93
C GLY A 613 -6.46 25.23 -16.81
N VAL A 614 -5.23 25.67 -16.77
CA VAL A 614 -4.09 25.01 -17.40
C VAL A 614 -2.90 25.03 -16.45
N ARG A 615 -2.20 23.91 -16.38
CA ARG A 615 -0.97 23.74 -15.62
C ARG A 615 0.15 23.30 -16.56
N ALA A 616 1.27 24.01 -16.55
CA ALA A 616 2.49 23.66 -17.27
C ALA A 616 3.56 23.26 -16.27
N VAL A 617 4.13 22.08 -16.46
CA VAL A 617 5.14 21.51 -15.56
C VAL A 617 6.37 21.18 -16.36
N LYS A 618 7.53 21.75 -15.99
CA LYS A 618 8.83 21.41 -16.55
C LYS A 618 9.66 20.68 -15.50
N VAL A 619 10.17 19.50 -15.86
CA VAL A 619 11.01 18.68 -14.99
C VAL A 619 12.36 18.48 -15.66
N LYS A 620 13.42 18.61 -14.85
CA LYS A 620 14.79 18.26 -15.24
C LYS A 620 15.31 17.22 -14.26
N ARG A 621 15.89 16.14 -14.79
CA ARG A 621 16.47 15.05 -14.00
C ARG A 621 17.95 14.91 -14.28
N LYS A 622 18.72 14.63 -13.24
CA LYS A 622 20.08 14.12 -13.30
C LYS A 622 20.04 12.72 -12.69
N LEU A 623 20.57 11.73 -13.39
CA LEU A 623 20.48 10.31 -13.05
C LEU A 623 21.91 9.74 -13.06
N GLU A 624 22.35 9.23 -11.92
CA GLU A 624 23.67 8.63 -11.74
C GLU A 624 23.53 7.15 -11.36
N GLY A 625 24.37 6.29 -11.94
CA GLY A 625 24.37 4.84 -11.69
C GLY A 625 25.53 4.17 -12.39
N ASN A 626 25.44 2.85 -12.65
CA ASN A 626 26.48 2.07 -13.26
C ASN A 626 25.98 1.17 -14.38
N ILE A 627 26.82 0.97 -15.41
CA ILE A 627 26.60 -0.01 -16.47
C ILE A 627 27.61 -1.13 -16.33
N ARG A 628 27.17 -2.38 -16.41
CA ARG A 628 28.01 -3.58 -16.46
C ARG A 628 27.97 -4.15 -17.87
N ILE A 629 29.12 -4.37 -18.49
CA ILE A 629 29.28 -5.08 -19.77
C ILE A 629 30.25 -6.25 -19.52
N GLY A 630 29.73 -7.47 -19.50
CA GLY A 630 30.50 -8.61 -19.01
C GLY A 630 30.93 -8.37 -17.55
N ASP A 631 32.21 -8.40 -17.30
CA ASP A 631 32.79 -8.16 -15.96
C ASP A 631 33.18 -6.70 -15.69
N THR A 632 33.05 -5.81 -16.69
CA THR A 632 33.47 -4.41 -16.56
C THR A 632 32.31 -3.55 -16.10
N ILE A 633 32.50 -2.81 -14.99
CA ILE A 633 31.53 -1.85 -14.46
C ILE A 633 32.07 -0.43 -14.73
N SER A 634 31.22 0.42 -15.24
CA SER A 634 31.52 1.83 -15.53
C SER A 634 30.41 2.74 -15.02
N PRO A 635 30.74 3.90 -14.44
CA PRO A 635 29.74 4.87 -14.03
C PRO A 635 29.01 5.50 -15.23
N VAL A 636 27.77 5.89 -15.02
CA VAL A 636 26.94 6.61 -16.01
C VAL A 636 26.27 7.79 -15.34
N ASP A 637 26.30 8.94 -16.04
CA ASP A 637 25.64 10.18 -15.63
C ASP A 637 24.78 10.67 -16.81
N LEU A 638 23.49 10.77 -16.62
CA LEU A 638 22.53 11.16 -17.64
C LEU A 638 21.69 12.34 -17.17
N SER A 639 21.31 13.17 -18.11
CA SER A 639 20.37 14.28 -17.87
C SER A 639 19.21 14.21 -18.83
N THR A 640 18.00 14.27 -18.28
CA THR A 640 16.75 14.29 -19.07
C THR A 640 15.90 15.50 -18.72
N SER A 641 15.02 15.91 -19.62
CA SER A 641 14.02 16.94 -19.31
C SER A 641 12.73 16.70 -20.05
N GLU A 642 11.61 16.98 -19.40
CA GLU A 642 10.27 16.86 -19.94
C GLU A 642 9.46 18.13 -19.66
N THR A 643 8.44 18.36 -20.47
CA THR A 643 7.46 19.45 -20.24
C THR A 643 6.07 18.92 -20.54
N ASN A 644 5.17 19.04 -19.56
CA ASN A 644 3.80 18.56 -19.65
C ASN A 644 2.83 19.74 -19.50
N VAL A 645 1.79 19.80 -20.36
CA VAL A 645 0.70 20.77 -20.29
C VAL A 645 -0.58 20.02 -19.96
N LEU A 646 -1.22 20.43 -18.87
CA LEU A 646 -2.33 19.74 -18.25
C LEU A 646 -3.56 20.68 -18.15
N PRO A 647 -4.40 20.73 -19.21
CA PRO A 647 -5.64 21.48 -19.17
C PRO A 647 -6.70 20.76 -18.33
N ASN A 648 -7.60 21.54 -17.71
CA ASN A 648 -8.76 21.03 -16.99
C ASN A 648 -9.97 21.95 -17.12
N LEU A 649 -11.14 21.38 -17.05
CA LEU A 649 -12.44 22.04 -16.94
C LEU A 649 -13.28 21.30 -15.91
N SER A 650 -13.90 22.02 -14.96
CA SER A 650 -14.90 21.49 -14.04
C SER A 650 -16.11 22.39 -14.03
N LEU A 651 -17.28 21.78 -14.03
CA LEU A 651 -18.60 22.44 -14.01
C LEU A 651 -19.41 21.88 -12.85
N LEU A 652 -20.07 22.77 -12.10
CA LEU A 652 -21.05 22.46 -11.08
C LEU A 652 -22.37 23.09 -11.49
N ALA A 653 -23.41 22.27 -11.69
CA ALA A 653 -24.77 22.69 -11.99
C ALA A 653 -25.67 22.43 -10.78
N ASN A 654 -26.23 23.46 -10.19
CA ASN A 654 -27.21 23.39 -9.11
C ASN A 654 -28.61 23.43 -9.71
N TRP A 655 -29.23 22.26 -9.86
CA TRP A 655 -30.58 22.11 -10.41
C TRP A 655 -31.64 22.60 -9.44
N THR A 656 -31.44 22.30 -8.16
CA THR A 656 -32.23 22.76 -7.02
C THR A 656 -31.30 22.91 -5.80
N ASP A 657 -31.81 23.38 -4.66
CA ASP A 657 -31.06 23.43 -3.40
C ASP A 657 -30.59 22.04 -2.92
N LYS A 658 -31.19 20.93 -3.44
CA LYS A 658 -30.90 19.57 -3.01
C LYS A 658 -30.28 18.70 -4.11
N LEU A 659 -30.36 19.12 -5.37
CA LEU A 659 -29.90 18.34 -6.53
C LEU A 659 -28.81 19.12 -7.27
N GLN A 660 -27.64 18.52 -7.41
CA GLN A 660 -26.54 19.07 -8.18
C GLN A 660 -25.84 18.03 -9.05
N SER A 661 -25.11 18.51 -10.04
CA SER A 661 -24.29 17.69 -10.92
C SER A 661 -22.91 18.29 -11.08
N HIS A 662 -21.85 17.44 -11.06
CA HIS A 662 -20.52 17.83 -11.48
C HIS A 662 -20.19 17.19 -12.82
N PHE A 663 -19.49 17.97 -13.67
CA PHE A 663 -18.86 17.49 -14.89
C PHE A 663 -17.40 17.94 -14.87
N SER A 664 -16.49 17.04 -15.16
CA SER A 664 -15.09 17.42 -15.28
C SER A 664 -14.43 16.68 -16.43
N VAL A 665 -13.48 17.37 -17.07
CA VAL A 665 -12.55 16.80 -18.01
C VAL A 665 -11.17 17.41 -17.78
N GLY A 666 -10.13 16.59 -17.79
CA GLY A 666 -8.79 17.07 -17.57
C GLY A 666 -7.72 16.07 -17.95
N LYS A 667 -6.54 16.57 -18.33
CA LYS A 667 -5.35 15.79 -18.56
C LYS A 667 -4.55 15.68 -17.26
N THR A 668 -4.13 14.46 -16.90
CA THR A 668 -3.30 14.15 -15.73
C THR A 668 -2.13 13.27 -16.13
N ILE A 669 -1.09 13.23 -15.29
CA ILE A 669 0.08 12.39 -15.51
C ILE A 669 0.48 11.65 -14.24
N THR A 670 1.16 10.51 -14.40
CA THR A 670 1.92 9.84 -13.34
C THR A 670 3.35 9.63 -13.82
N ARG A 671 4.32 10.15 -13.07
CA ARG A 671 5.75 9.97 -13.40
C ARG A 671 6.23 8.58 -13.01
N PRO A 672 7.18 8.00 -13.77
CA PRO A 672 7.83 6.75 -13.42
C PRO A 672 8.48 6.82 -12.03
N GLU A 673 8.47 5.71 -11.30
CA GLU A 673 9.21 5.60 -10.04
C GLU A 673 10.72 5.75 -10.28
N PHE A 674 11.46 6.28 -9.31
CA PHE A 674 12.90 6.51 -9.44
C PHE A 674 13.67 5.22 -9.73
N ALA A 675 13.29 4.10 -9.16
CA ALA A 675 13.88 2.80 -9.44
C ALA A 675 13.74 2.39 -10.93
N SER A 676 12.62 2.71 -11.56
CA SER A 676 12.40 2.43 -12.99
C SER A 676 13.26 3.33 -13.91
N LEU A 677 13.58 4.54 -13.43
CA LEU A 677 14.45 5.50 -14.14
C LEU A 677 15.95 5.25 -13.89
N ASN A 678 16.30 4.28 -13.02
CA ASN A 678 17.70 3.98 -12.72
C ASN A 678 18.47 3.70 -14.02
N PRO A 679 19.59 4.39 -14.32
CA PRO A 679 20.37 4.16 -15.52
C PRO A 679 21.17 2.85 -15.48
N ALA A 680 21.14 2.12 -14.37
CA ALA A 680 21.85 0.85 -14.23
C ALA A 680 21.39 -0.17 -15.28
N LEU A 681 22.37 -0.75 -16.00
CA LEU A 681 22.16 -1.70 -17.08
C LEU A 681 23.22 -2.79 -17.04
N SER A 682 22.80 -4.04 -16.90
CA SER A 682 23.69 -5.21 -16.95
C SER A 682 23.58 -5.90 -18.31
N LEU A 683 24.69 -6.03 -19.01
CA LEU A 683 24.79 -6.59 -20.36
C LEU A 683 25.72 -7.81 -20.38
N ILE A 684 25.24 -8.88 -20.97
CA ILE A 684 26.01 -10.05 -21.34
C ILE A 684 26.33 -9.93 -22.83
N PRO A 685 27.60 -9.80 -23.23
CA PRO A 685 27.98 -9.63 -24.63
C PRO A 685 27.46 -10.74 -25.56
N PRO A 686 27.20 -10.44 -26.84
CA PRO A 686 26.77 -11.44 -27.80
C PRO A 686 27.86 -12.50 -28.05
N THR A 687 27.44 -13.69 -28.37
CA THR A 687 28.30 -14.79 -28.79
C THR A 687 28.14 -15.01 -30.31
N VAL A 688 28.96 -15.88 -30.91
CA VAL A 688 28.88 -16.20 -32.36
C VAL A 688 27.48 -16.70 -32.75
N ASN A 689 26.77 -17.34 -31.83
CA ASN A 689 25.50 -18.00 -32.11
C ASN A 689 24.26 -17.34 -31.45
N ALA A 690 24.43 -16.26 -30.68
CA ALA A 690 23.34 -15.62 -30.00
C ALA A 690 23.57 -14.11 -29.79
N PRO A 691 22.51 -13.29 -29.94
CA PRO A 691 22.58 -11.88 -29.57
C PRO A 691 22.90 -11.74 -28.09
N GLY A 692 23.50 -10.63 -27.71
CA GLY A 692 23.70 -10.30 -26.31
C GLY A 692 22.36 -10.16 -25.56
N THR A 693 22.39 -10.31 -24.25
CA THR A 693 21.22 -10.12 -23.40
C THR A 693 21.50 -9.06 -22.34
N GLY A 694 20.44 -8.47 -21.80
CA GLY A 694 20.60 -7.48 -20.74
C GLY A 694 19.32 -7.21 -19.97
N SER A 695 19.51 -6.56 -18.80
CA SER A 695 18.41 -6.08 -17.98
C SER A 695 18.81 -4.82 -17.20
N GLY A 696 17.85 -3.96 -16.90
CA GLY A 696 18.09 -2.75 -16.13
C GLY A 696 16.90 -1.82 -16.07
N GLY A 697 17.12 -0.59 -15.60
CA GLY A 697 16.12 0.47 -15.67
C GLY A 697 16.15 1.22 -17.00
N ASN A 698 15.27 2.19 -17.15
CA ASN A 698 15.17 2.98 -18.37
C ASN A 698 15.07 4.48 -18.06
N PRO A 699 16.15 5.25 -18.20
CA PRO A 699 16.16 6.68 -17.91
C PRO A 699 15.29 7.52 -18.86
N ASN A 700 14.89 6.97 -20.00
CA ASN A 700 14.11 7.63 -21.05
C ASN A 700 12.60 7.38 -20.97
N LEU A 701 12.10 6.92 -19.83
CA LEU A 701 10.67 6.73 -19.64
C LEU A 701 9.93 8.06 -19.59
N ASP A 702 8.87 8.15 -20.36
CA ASP A 702 7.90 9.23 -20.30
C ASP A 702 6.88 9.00 -19.19
N PRO A 703 6.25 10.05 -18.64
CA PRO A 703 5.11 9.90 -17.77
C PRO A 703 3.96 9.15 -18.46
N THR A 704 3.26 8.31 -17.68
CA THR A 704 1.95 7.81 -18.09
C THR A 704 0.96 8.96 -18.07
N GLU A 705 0.25 9.18 -19.17
CA GLU A 705 -0.74 10.25 -19.32
C GLU A 705 -2.15 9.69 -19.27
N SER A 706 -3.12 10.49 -18.81
CA SER A 706 -4.53 10.13 -18.84
C SER A 706 -5.42 11.33 -19.10
N ILE A 707 -6.40 11.17 -20.00
CA ILE A 707 -7.52 12.08 -20.15
C ILE A 707 -8.67 11.50 -19.33
N ASN A 708 -9.04 12.25 -18.29
CA ASN A 708 -10.05 11.87 -17.31
C ASN A 708 -11.33 12.64 -17.57
N SER A 709 -12.46 11.94 -17.68
CA SER A 709 -13.80 12.53 -17.80
C SER A 709 -14.71 11.98 -16.72
N ASP A 710 -15.43 12.84 -16.03
CA ASP A 710 -16.29 12.51 -14.90
C ASP A 710 -17.62 13.24 -15.01
N ALA A 711 -18.70 12.57 -14.63
CA ALA A 711 -20.04 13.15 -14.48
C ALA A 711 -20.70 12.59 -13.21
N THR A 712 -21.24 13.46 -12.36
CA THR A 712 -21.95 13.04 -11.15
C THR A 712 -23.35 13.64 -11.09
N LEU A 713 -24.26 12.95 -10.44
CA LEU A 713 -25.54 13.45 -10.01
C LEU A 713 -25.69 13.17 -8.53
N GLU A 714 -25.93 14.23 -7.74
CA GLU A 714 -25.92 14.16 -6.29
C GLU A 714 -27.20 14.77 -5.72
N TYR A 715 -27.85 14.04 -4.83
CA TYR A 715 -29.04 14.47 -4.11
C TYR A 715 -28.75 14.51 -2.60
N TYR A 716 -28.93 15.67 -1.98
CA TYR A 716 -28.71 15.93 -0.56
C TYR A 716 -30.03 15.91 0.20
N PHE A 717 -30.13 15.05 1.21
CA PHE A 717 -31.32 14.93 2.05
C PHE A 717 -31.37 16.04 3.11
N GLU A 718 -32.56 16.38 3.61
CA GLU A 718 -32.74 17.47 4.59
C GLU A 718 -32.02 17.21 5.94
N ASN A 719 -31.98 15.98 6.40
CA ASN A 719 -31.42 15.61 7.71
C ASN A 719 -30.17 14.75 7.57
N ASN A 720 -29.10 15.37 7.04
CA ASN A 720 -27.81 14.71 6.83
C ASN A 720 -27.90 13.41 6.03
N GLY A 721 -27.20 13.35 4.97
CA GLY A 721 -27.15 12.22 4.06
C GLY A 721 -27.27 12.66 2.63
N PHE A 722 -26.70 11.84 1.76
CA PHE A 722 -26.74 12.08 0.33
C PHE A 722 -26.92 10.75 -0.42
N ALA A 723 -27.36 10.87 -1.67
CA ALA A 723 -27.32 9.81 -2.67
C ALA A 723 -26.59 10.33 -3.90
N GLN A 724 -25.73 9.52 -4.50
CA GLN A 724 -24.98 9.91 -5.70
C GLN A 724 -24.89 8.79 -6.72
N ILE A 725 -24.81 9.17 -7.97
CA ILE A 725 -24.36 8.35 -9.09
C ILE A 725 -23.22 9.09 -9.76
N ALA A 726 -22.11 8.40 -10.06
CA ALA A 726 -21.01 8.94 -10.82
C ALA A 726 -20.67 8.04 -11.99
N LEU A 727 -20.41 8.63 -13.15
CA LEU A 727 -19.88 7.97 -14.34
C LEU A 727 -18.47 8.50 -14.59
N PHE A 728 -17.57 7.64 -14.99
CA PHE A 728 -16.20 8.04 -15.28
C PHE A 728 -15.62 7.29 -16.48
N HIS A 729 -14.71 7.99 -17.17
CA HIS A 729 -13.93 7.43 -18.27
C HIS A 729 -12.48 7.91 -18.15
N ARG A 730 -11.53 7.02 -18.42
CA ARG A 730 -10.09 7.27 -18.48
C ARG A 730 -9.54 6.73 -19.78
N ASP A 731 -8.88 7.59 -20.55
CA ASP A 731 -8.09 7.21 -21.73
C ASP A 731 -6.62 7.39 -21.39
N ILE A 732 -5.89 6.27 -21.27
CA ILE A 732 -4.56 6.22 -20.68
C ILE A 732 -3.56 5.88 -21.76
N ASP A 733 -2.44 6.61 -21.82
CA ASP A 733 -1.34 6.38 -22.74
C ASP A 733 -0.01 6.21 -22.00
N GLY A 734 0.85 5.33 -22.52
CA GLY A 734 2.20 5.15 -22.00
C GLY A 734 2.28 4.32 -20.70
N TYR A 735 1.43 3.31 -20.51
CA TYR A 735 1.59 2.38 -19.40
C TYR A 735 2.99 1.79 -19.34
N LEU A 736 3.56 1.70 -18.13
CA LEU A 736 4.87 1.11 -17.92
C LEU A 736 4.77 -0.40 -17.79
N GLN A 737 5.53 -1.11 -18.61
CA GLN A 737 5.63 -2.56 -18.59
C GLN A 737 7.07 -3.01 -18.86
N ASN A 738 7.49 -4.10 -18.19
CA ASN A 738 8.76 -4.74 -18.49
C ASN A 738 8.58 -5.67 -19.67
N PHE A 739 9.30 -5.41 -20.77
CA PHE A 739 9.40 -6.32 -21.89
C PHE A 739 10.77 -6.30 -22.54
N GLU A 740 11.09 -7.36 -23.27
CA GLU A 740 12.33 -7.51 -24.00
C GLU A 740 12.26 -6.74 -25.33
N GLN A 741 13.28 -5.93 -25.59
CA GLN A 741 13.44 -5.20 -26.85
C GLN A 741 14.89 -5.35 -27.36
N SER A 742 15.06 -5.40 -28.69
CA SER A 742 16.38 -5.37 -29.31
C SER A 742 16.92 -3.94 -29.36
N GLU A 743 18.10 -3.74 -28.81
CA GLU A 743 18.79 -2.44 -28.76
C GLU A 743 20.23 -2.59 -29.24
N VAL A 744 20.75 -1.54 -29.89
CA VAL A 744 22.17 -1.52 -30.33
C VAL A 744 22.96 -0.66 -29.36
N ILE A 745 23.91 -1.27 -28.64
CA ILE A 745 24.82 -0.60 -27.70
C ILE A 745 26.25 -0.87 -28.15
N ASN A 746 27.02 0.19 -28.35
CA ASN A 746 28.42 0.12 -28.88
C ASN A 746 28.56 -0.72 -30.15
N GLY A 747 27.56 -0.64 -31.05
CA GLY A 747 27.57 -1.36 -32.35
C GLY A 747 27.19 -2.84 -32.24
N GLN A 748 26.85 -3.35 -31.08
CA GLN A 748 26.40 -4.73 -30.84
C GLN A 748 24.91 -4.79 -30.49
N THR A 749 24.23 -5.81 -30.98
CA THR A 749 22.80 -6.01 -30.71
C THR A 749 22.59 -6.82 -29.45
N TYR A 750 21.78 -6.27 -28.55
CA TYR A 750 21.37 -6.91 -27.28
C TYR A 750 19.85 -7.04 -27.24
N ARG A 751 19.35 -8.11 -26.64
CA ARG A 751 17.96 -8.24 -26.21
C ARG A 751 17.88 -7.79 -24.75
N ILE A 752 17.26 -6.65 -24.48
CA ILE A 752 17.24 -6.01 -23.18
C ILE A 752 15.85 -6.02 -22.62
N THR A 753 15.69 -6.60 -21.42
CA THR A 753 14.46 -6.55 -20.63
C THR A 753 14.52 -5.37 -19.66
N ARG A 754 13.67 -4.37 -19.88
CA ARG A 754 13.58 -3.19 -19.01
C ARG A 754 12.20 -2.52 -19.08
N PRO A 755 11.85 -1.63 -18.14
CA PRO A 755 10.62 -0.86 -18.20
C PRO A 755 10.56 -0.05 -19.50
N GLN A 756 9.42 -0.08 -20.16
CA GLN A 756 9.12 0.66 -21.39
C GLN A 756 7.73 1.26 -21.30
N ASN A 757 7.50 2.40 -21.93
CA ASN A 757 6.17 2.90 -22.17
C ASN A 757 5.50 1.99 -23.20
N SER A 758 4.48 1.27 -22.77
CA SER A 758 3.72 0.36 -23.62
C SER A 758 2.42 1.02 -24.10
N GLY A 759 1.52 0.23 -24.66
CA GLY A 759 0.33 0.69 -25.36
C GLY A 759 -0.67 1.51 -24.56
N LYS A 760 -1.84 1.60 -25.13
CA LYS A 760 -2.96 2.39 -24.64
C LYS A 760 -3.84 1.57 -23.72
N GLY A 761 -4.39 2.20 -22.68
CA GLY A 761 -5.37 1.61 -21.80
C GLY A 761 -6.65 2.44 -21.75
N LYS A 762 -7.77 1.78 -21.53
CA LYS A 762 -9.05 2.43 -21.30
C LYS A 762 -9.71 1.87 -20.05
N LEU A 763 -10.35 2.77 -19.31
CA LEU A 763 -11.11 2.40 -18.13
C LEU A 763 -12.37 3.23 -18.06
N LYS A 764 -13.50 2.58 -17.86
CA LYS A 764 -14.80 3.21 -17.68
C LYS A 764 -15.55 2.56 -16.53
N GLY A 765 -16.44 3.30 -15.91
CA GLY A 765 -17.23 2.72 -14.84
C GLY A 765 -18.31 3.63 -14.29
N ALA A 766 -19.00 3.08 -13.31
CA ALA A 766 -20.08 3.75 -12.60
C ALA A 766 -19.94 3.51 -11.10
N GLU A 767 -20.20 4.55 -10.32
CA GLU A 767 -20.27 4.50 -8.86
C GLU A 767 -21.67 4.86 -8.42
N PHE A 768 -22.19 4.14 -7.43
CA PHE A 768 -23.39 4.50 -6.69
C PHE A 768 -23.03 4.62 -5.22
N GLY A 769 -23.54 5.65 -4.55
CA GLY A 769 -23.35 5.86 -3.13
C GLY A 769 -24.62 6.39 -2.48
N ILE A 770 -24.97 5.90 -1.32
CA ILE A 770 -26.04 6.44 -0.48
C ILE A 770 -25.62 6.34 0.99
N GLN A 771 -25.89 7.40 1.73
CA GLN A 771 -25.69 7.46 3.17
C GLN A 771 -26.81 8.24 3.80
N LYS A 772 -27.43 7.69 4.87
CA LYS A 772 -28.52 8.39 5.58
C LYS A 772 -28.72 7.83 6.98
N PHE A 773 -29.02 8.72 7.95
CA PHE A 773 -29.60 8.34 9.23
C PHE A 773 -31.12 8.31 9.15
N PHE A 774 -31.74 7.37 9.86
CA PHE A 774 -33.19 7.13 9.85
C PHE A 774 -33.88 7.85 11.00
N ASP A 775 -33.75 9.19 11.07
CA ASP A 775 -34.27 10.04 12.14
C ASP A 775 -35.81 9.98 12.26
N PHE A 776 -36.48 9.52 11.22
CA PHE A 776 -37.93 9.31 11.19
C PHE A 776 -38.39 8.08 11.99
N LEU A 777 -37.45 7.19 12.41
CA LEU A 777 -37.79 6.03 13.21
C LEU A 777 -37.99 6.41 14.69
N PRO A 778 -38.93 5.76 15.41
CA PRO A 778 -39.23 6.09 16.77
C PRO A 778 -38.17 5.58 17.75
N GLY A 779 -38.06 6.27 18.93
CA GLY A 779 -37.29 5.80 20.09
C GLY A 779 -35.82 5.53 19.76
N ALA A 780 -35.31 4.40 20.24
CA ALA A 780 -33.90 4.01 20.04
C ALA A 780 -33.53 3.81 18.56
N TRP A 781 -34.50 3.47 17.70
CA TRP A 781 -34.28 3.20 16.28
C TRP A 781 -33.88 4.46 15.47
N SER A 782 -34.19 5.68 15.96
CA SER A 782 -33.77 6.93 15.32
C SER A 782 -32.26 7.16 15.35
N GLY A 783 -31.52 6.37 16.12
CA GLY A 783 -30.05 6.33 16.12
C GLY A 783 -29.47 5.56 14.95
N LEU A 784 -30.26 4.76 14.22
CA LEU A 784 -29.79 3.95 13.11
C LEU A 784 -29.52 4.80 11.88
N GLY A 785 -28.52 4.39 11.11
CA GLY A 785 -28.20 4.86 9.77
C GLY A 785 -27.63 3.75 8.92
N ALA A 786 -27.53 3.98 7.62
CA ALA A 786 -26.90 3.07 6.70
C ALA A 786 -26.07 3.83 5.69
N GLN A 787 -24.99 3.20 5.25
CA GLN A 787 -24.15 3.62 4.14
C GLN A 787 -24.00 2.45 3.18
N PHE A 788 -24.15 2.71 1.89
CA PHE A 788 -23.90 1.73 0.83
C PHE A 788 -23.18 2.41 -0.33
N ASN A 789 -22.10 1.78 -0.79
CA ASN A 789 -21.36 2.18 -1.96
C ASN A 789 -21.20 0.97 -2.88
N PHE A 790 -21.40 1.18 -4.16
CA PHE A 790 -21.18 0.20 -5.22
C PHE A 790 -20.35 0.82 -6.33
N THR A 791 -19.38 0.09 -6.85
CA THR A 791 -18.55 0.51 -7.97
C THR A 791 -18.48 -0.61 -8.99
N TRP A 792 -18.77 -0.28 -10.23
CA TRP A 792 -18.56 -1.13 -11.39
C TRP A 792 -17.48 -0.52 -12.28
N ILE A 793 -16.52 -1.33 -12.71
CA ILE A 793 -15.38 -0.92 -13.53
C ILE A 793 -15.19 -1.91 -14.65
N ASP A 794 -14.98 -1.40 -15.86
CA ASP A 794 -14.53 -2.16 -17.01
C ASP A 794 -13.29 -1.50 -17.59
N GLY A 795 -12.20 -2.25 -17.65
CA GLY A 795 -10.89 -1.72 -18.04
C GLY A 795 -10.09 -2.71 -18.84
N GLU A 796 -9.43 -2.21 -19.86
CA GLU A 796 -8.55 -2.96 -20.75
C GLU A 796 -7.23 -2.21 -21.01
N ASN A 797 -6.19 -2.96 -21.29
CA ASN A 797 -4.88 -2.45 -21.64
C ASN A 797 -4.32 -3.21 -22.84
N GLN A 798 -3.51 -2.54 -23.63
CA GLN A 798 -2.71 -3.17 -24.70
C GLN A 798 -1.36 -3.60 -24.12
N THR A 799 -1.12 -4.90 -24.10
CA THR A 799 0.14 -5.49 -23.61
C THR A 799 0.83 -6.27 -24.72
N ARG A 800 2.15 -6.28 -24.70
CA ARG A 800 2.92 -7.18 -25.55
C ARG A 800 2.96 -8.55 -24.88
N THR A 801 2.52 -9.59 -25.60
CA THR A 801 2.39 -10.94 -25.06
C THR A 801 3.56 -11.86 -25.42
N ALA A 802 4.43 -11.43 -26.35
CA ALA A 802 5.58 -12.21 -26.76
C ALA A 802 6.89 -11.58 -26.30
N LEU A 803 7.81 -12.41 -25.79
CA LEU A 803 9.22 -12.05 -25.64
C LEU A 803 9.79 -11.71 -27.04
N GLY A 804 10.42 -10.53 -27.16
CA GLY A 804 11.01 -10.11 -28.45
C GLY A 804 10.15 -9.23 -29.34
N GLY A 805 9.08 -8.62 -28.83
CA GLY A 805 8.39 -7.51 -29.51
C GLY A 805 7.26 -7.91 -30.43
N GLY A 806 6.50 -8.94 -30.08
CA GLY A 806 5.26 -9.32 -30.76
C GLY A 806 4.19 -8.23 -30.76
N ASP A 807 3.12 -8.48 -31.50
CA ASP A 807 1.97 -7.58 -31.59
C ASP A 807 1.32 -7.32 -30.22
N PHE A 808 0.69 -6.15 -30.08
CA PHE A 808 -0.10 -5.85 -28.91
C PHE A 808 -1.38 -6.68 -28.90
N SER A 809 -1.69 -7.25 -27.74
CA SER A 809 -2.99 -7.87 -27.45
C SER A 809 -3.73 -7.08 -26.39
N THR A 810 -5.05 -7.11 -26.46
CA THR A 810 -5.92 -6.50 -25.44
C THR A 810 -6.04 -7.44 -24.24
N THR A 811 -5.71 -6.96 -23.07
CA THR A 811 -5.76 -7.69 -21.81
C THR A 811 -6.54 -6.92 -20.75
N PRO A 812 -7.13 -7.58 -19.74
CA PRO A 812 -7.70 -6.89 -18.59
C PRO A 812 -6.67 -6.03 -17.87
N LEU A 813 -7.10 -4.92 -17.29
CA LEU A 813 -6.25 -4.13 -16.40
C LEU A 813 -5.92 -4.93 -15.14
N VAL A 814 -4.62 -5.02 -14.83
CA VAL A 814 -4.11 -5.72 -13.63
C VAL A 814 -4.54 -4.98 -12.36
N GLY A 815 -4.97 -5.74 -11.35
CA GLY A 815 -5.40 -5.21 -10.06
C GLY A 815 -6.81 -4.64 -10.02
N VAL A 816 -7.53 -4.60 -11.14
CA VAL A 816 -8.87 -4.02 -11.23
C VAL A 816 -9.95 -5.06 -11.02
N ALA A 817 -10.69 -4.96 -9.91
CA ALA A 817 -11.89 -5.76 -9.70
C ALA A 817 -13.08 -5.10 -10.41
N ARG A 818 -13.81 -5.88 -11.25
CA ARG A 818 -14.98 -5.35 -11.98
C ARG A 818 -16.09 -4.81 -11.08
N GLN A 819 -16.22 -5.35 -9.88
CA GLN A 819 -17.25 -4.97 -8.92
C GLN A 819 -16.67 -4.90 -7.52
N SER A 820 -17.02 -3.84 -6.80
CA SER A 820 -16.76 -3.72 -5.38
C SER A 820 -17.92 -3.01 -4.70
N TYR A 821 -18.16 -3.37 -3.43
CA TYR A 821 -19.16 -2.67 -2.63
C TYR A 821 -18.81 -2.65 -1.16
N ASN A 822 -19.25 -1.59 -0.50
CA ASN A 822 -19.18 -1.40 0.93
C ASN A 822 -20.59 -1.19 1.47
N PHE A 823 -20.95 -1.90 2.51
CA PHE A 823 -22.18 -1.69 3.25
C PHE A 823 -21.84 -1.47 4.72
N ALA A 824 -22.43 -0.46 5.36
CA ALA A 824 -22.28 -0.24 6.78
C ALA A 824 -23.63 0.10 7.43
N LEU A 825 -23.92 -0.55 8.54
CA LEU A 825 -24.93 -0.11 9.49
C LEU A 825 -24.25 0.80 10.52
N LEU A 826 -24.87 1.95 10.78
CA LEU A 826 -24.40 2.98 11.68
C LEU A 826 -25.38 3.14 12.83
N TYR A 827 -24.89 3.47 14.01
CA TYR A 827 -25.72 3.81 15.15
C TYR A 827 -25.08 4.95 15.94
N GLU A 828 -25.86 5.99 16.25
CA GLU A 828 -25.45 7.06 17.15
C GLU A 828 -26.65 7.59 17.93
N ARG A 829 -26.73 7.24 19.21
CA ARG A 829 -27.74 7.76 20.15
C ARG A 829 -27.41 7.45 21.59
N SER A 830 -27.75 8.41 22.51
CA SER A 830 -27.67 8.23 23.97
C SER A 830 -26.30 7.75 24.44
N GLY A 831 -25.21 8.33 23.91
CA GLY A 831 -23.84 7.98 24.25
C GLY A 831 -23.33 6.70 23.59
N TRP A 832 -24.15 5.95 22.86
CA TRP A 832 -23.72 4.81 22.07
C TRP A 832 -23.36 5.23 20.64
N THR A 833 -22.23 4.70 20.16
CA THR A 833 -21.86 4.74 18.77
C THR A 833 -21.60 3.32 18.28
N GLY A 834 -21.95 3.03 17.04
CA GLY A 834 -21.77 1.68 16.48
C GLY A 834 -21.60 1.71 14.96
N ARG A 835 -20.80 0.77 14.46
CA ARG A 835 -20.64 0.52 13.04
C ARG A 835 -20.41 -0.98 12.81
N LEU A 836 -21.22 -1.59 11.96
CA LEU A 836 -20.98 -2.91 11.39
C LEU A 836 -20.83 -2.73 9.89
N ALA A 837 -19.67 -3.09 9.36
CA ALA A 837 -19.34 -2.87 7.96
C ALA A 837 -18.94 -4.15 7.25
N ALA A 838 -19.38 -4.31 6.01
CA ALA A 838 -18.96 -5.36 5.09
C ALA A 838 -18.36 -4.73 3.83
N THR A 839 -17.10 -5.04 3.55
CA THR A 839 -16.39 -4.58 2.36
C THR A 839 -16.11 -5.78 1.45
N ARG A 840 -16.64 -5.74 0.23
CA ARG A 840 -16.39 -6.78 -0.78
C ARG A 840 -15.63 -6.22 -1.97
N ARG A 841 -14.57 -6.94 -2.35
CA ARG A 841 -13.84 -6.77 -3.59
C ARG A 841 -14.10 -7.99 -4.48
N GLY A 842 -14.53 -7.77 -5.74
CA GLY A 842 -14.72 -8.83 -6.72
C GLY A 842 -13.41 -9.50 -7.14
N LYS A 843 -13.49 -10.57 -7.90
CA LYS A 843 -12.29 -11.20 -8.48
C LYS A 843 -11.58 -10.25 -9.45
N TYR A 844 -10.24 -10.37 -9.53
CA TYR A 844 -9.43 -9.57 -10.45
C TYR A 844 -8.19 -10.33 -10.90
N VAL A 845 -7.65 -9.92 -12.06
CA VAL A 845 -6.37 -10.41 -12.55
C VAL A 845 -5.25 -9.70 -11.79
N GLU A 846 -4.40 -10.46 -11.11
CA GLU A 846 -3.23 -9.94 -10.40
C GLU A 846 -1.98 -9.89 -11.28
N GLN A 847 -1.89 -10.84 -12.22
CA GLN A 847 -0.79 -10.92 -13.19
C GLN A 847 -1.33 -11.54 -14.49
N ILE A 848 -0.98 -10.93 -15.62
CA ILE A 848 -1.33 -11.43 -16.94
C ILE A 848 -0.35 -12.51 -17.34
N ALA A 849 -0.90 -13.51 -18.00
CA ALA A 849 -0.28 -14.67 -18.64
C ALA A 849 1.19 -14.96 -18.25
N GLU A 850 1.39 -15.91 -17.39
CA GLU A 850 2.71 -16.50 -17.20
C GLU A 850 3.24 -16.98 -18.56
N PRO A 851 4.43 -16.54 -19.02
CA PRO A 851 4.87 -16.71 -20.41
C PRO A 851 4.86 -18.15 -20.92
N ARG A 852 5.05 -19.13 -20.03
CA ARG A 852 5.14 -20.55 -20.40
C ARG A 852 3.78 -21.25 -20.55
N PHE A 853 2.80 -20.84 -19.75
CA PHE A 853 1.48 -21.52 -19.70
C PHE A 853 0.32 -20.66 -20.20
N GLY A 854 0.55 -19.39 -20.50
CA GLY A 854 -0.47 -18.49 -21.03
C GLY A 854 -1.67 -18.28 -20.11
N GLN A 855 -1.54 -18.51 -18.78
CA GLN A 855 -2.62 -18.43 -17.82
C GLN A 855 -2.43 -17.25 -16.88
N ASP A 856 -3.51 -16.48 -16.70
CA ASP A 856 -3.54 -15.35 -15.78
C ASP A 856 -3.56 -15.82 -14.32
N ARG A 857 -2.87 -15.12 -13.46
CA ARG A 857 -3.04 -15.24 -12.01
C ARG A 857 -4.24 -14.41 -11.58
N ILE A 858 -5.24 -15.07 -11.05
CA ILE A 858 -6.51 -14.47 -10.65
C ILE A 858 -6.68 -14.56 -9.14
N VAL A 859 -7.05 -13.44 -8.51
CA VAL A 859 -7.42 -13.38 -7.10
C VAL A 859 -8.93 -13.56 -6.97
N LYS A 860 -9.37 -14.42 -6.06
CA LYS A 860 -10.78 -14.65 -5.77
C LYS A 860 -11.42 -13.40 -5.12
N ALA A 861 -12.74 -13.31 -5.24
CA ALA A 861 -13.49 -12.29 -4.53
C ALA A 861 -13.40 -12.49 -3.01
N SER A 862 -13.24 -11.40 -2.26
CA SER A 862 -13.12 -11.41 -0.80
C SER A 862 -14.14 -10.48 -0.14
N THR A 863 -14.55 -10.82 1.11
CA THR A 863 -15.50 -10.02 1.90
C THR A 863 -15.05 -9.92 3.34
N TYR A 864 -14.62 -8.75 3.75
CA TYR A 864 -14.21 -8.44 5.13
C TYR A 864 -15.39 -7.86 5.89
N VAL A 865 -15.59 -8.32 7.14
CA VAL A 865 -16.62 -7.80 8.05
C VAL A 865 -15.95 -7.26 9.30
N ASP A 866 -16.24 -5.99 9.62
CA ASP A 866 -15.64 -5.26 10.74
C ASP A 866 -16.75 -4.70 11.64
N LEU A 867 -16.52 -4.70 12.96
CA LEU A 867 -17.42 -4.16 13.99
C LEU A 867 -16.67 -3.13 14.83
N SER A 868 -17.32 -2.01 15.11
CA SER A 868 -16.91 -1.06 16.15
C SER A 868 -18.09 -0.66 17.00
N VAL A 869 -17.89 -0.59 18.32
CA VAL A 869 -18.89 -0.14 19.30
C VAL A 869 -18.22 0.78 20.30
N GLY A 870 -18.76 1.97 20.49
CA GLY A 870 -18.31 2.95 21.47
C GLY A 870 -19.42 3.30 22.46
N TYR A 871 -19.03 3.64 23.68
CA TYR A 871 -19.93 4.14 24.70
C TYR A 871 -19.31 5.29 25.50
N GLU A 872 -20.04 6.39 25.64
CA GLU A 872 -19.67 7.55 26.44
C GLU A 872 -19.93 7.27 27.91
N LEU A 873 -18.88 6.98 28.71
CA LEU A 873 -18.94 6.76 30.16
C LEU A 873 -19.22 8.06 30.89
N SER A 874 -18.73 9.19 30.37
CA SER A 874 -18.99 10.55 30.84
C SER A 874 -18.80 11.52 29.67
N PRO A 875 -19.13 12.83 29.80
CA PRO A 875 -18.89 13.81 28.72
C PRO A 875 -17.45 13.87 28.19
N ASN A 876 -16.50 13.42 29.02
CA ASN A 876 -15.06 13.50 28.72
C ASN A 876 -14.40 12.14 28.50
N LEU A 877 -15.10 11.03 28.76
CA LEU A 877 -14.51 9.70 28.74
C LEU A 877 -15.37 8.71 27.95
N SER A 878 -14.76 8.00 26.98
CA SER A 878 -15.45 6.98 26.21
C SER A 878 -14.65 5.69 26.14
N LEU A 879 -15.36 4.58 26.03
CA LEU A 879 -14.82 3.24 25.84
C LEU A 879 -15.20 2.75 24.44
N HIS A 880 -14.23 2.20 23.70
CA HIS A 880 -14.46 1.66 22.36
C HIS A 880 -13.95 0.22 22.29
N PHE A 881 -14.74 -0.63 21.63
CA PHE A 881 -14.40 -2.00 21.29
C PHE A 881 -14.45 -2.16 19.77
N ASP A 882 -13.41 -2.77 19.21
CA ASP A 882 -13.25 -3.01 17.79
C ASP A 882 -12.98 -4.48 17.50
N ALA A 883 -13.56 -5.01 16.43
CA ALA A 883 -13.26 -6.33 15.92
C ALA A 883 -13.13 -6.26 14.39
N ILE A 884 -11.95 -6.59 13.88
CA ILE A 884 -11.59 -6.48 12.46
C ILE A 884 -11.48 -7.88 11.87
N ASN A 885 -12.04 -8.06 10.67
CA ASN A 885 -12.08 -9.33 9.96
C ASN A 885 -12.76 -10.44 10.77
N LEU A 886 -13.98 -10.18 11.22
CA LEU A 886 -14.79 -11.15 11.98
C LEU A 886 -15.03 -12.48 11.26
N THR A 887 -15.05 -12.45 9.94
CA THR A 887 -15.27 -13.61 9.07
C THR A 887 -14.02 -14.43 8.81
N LYS A 888 -12.83 -13.98 9.29
CA LYS A 888 -11.53 -14.59 9.00
C LYS A 888 -11.32 -14.79 7.50
N GLU A 889 -11.71 -13.75 6.72
CA GLU A 889 -11.60 -13.75 5.27
C GLU A 889 -10.17 -14.00 4.84
N ARG A 890 -10.00 -14.80 3.77
CA ARG A 890 -8.70 -15.22 3.24
C ARG A 890 -8.42 -14.52 1.91
N TYR A 891 -7.15 -14.27 1.66
CA TYR A 891 -6.71 -14.00 0.30
C TYR A 891 -6.45 -15.33 -0.40
N GLU A 892 -7.06 -15.54 -1.55
CA GLU A 892 -6.86 -16.74 -2.36
C GLU A 892 -6.62 -16.38 -3.82
N SER A 893 -5.57 -16.94 -4.42
CA SER A 893 -5.27 -16.79 -5.84
C SER A 893 -5.08 -18.13 -6.56
N TYR A 894 -5.26 -18.13 -7.89
CA TYR A 894 -5.16 -19.31 -8.73
C TYR A 894 -4.70 -18.95 -10.15
N LEU A 895 -4.21 -19.92 -10.91
CA LEU A 895 -3.78 -19.79 -12.31
C LEU A 895 -4.88 -20.27 -13.26
N GLY A 896 -5.47 -19.37 -14.03
CA GLY A 896 -6.50 -19.65 -15.02
C GLY A 896 -7.78 -20.27 -14.45
N ASP A 897 -7.67 -21.43 -13.81
CA ASP A 897 -8.76 -22.17 -13.19
C ASP A 897 -8.54 -22.39 -11.68
N PRO A 898 -9.58 -22.31 -10.82
CA PRO A 898 -9.47 -22.54 -9.38
C PRO A 898 -8.86 -23.87 -8.95
N ILE A 899 -8.81 -24.85 -9.82
CA ILE A 899 -8.12 -26.12 -9.57
C ILE A 899 -6.60 -25.98 -9.49
N ARG A 900 -6.06 -24.84 -9.98
CA ARG A 900 -4.64 -24.48 -9.89
C ARG A 900 -4.42 -23.37 -8.86
N PRO A 901 -4.54 -23.66 -7.55
CA PRO A 901 -4.34 -22.65 -6.52
C PRO A 901 -2.90 -22.15 -6.55
N ARG A 902 -2.73 -20.87 -6.15
CA ARG A 902 -1.42 -20.24 -5.95
C ARG A 902 -1.21 -20.00 -4.46
N ASP A 903 -1.61 -18.85 -3.96
CA ASP A 903 -1.44 -18.47 -2.57
C ASP A 903 -2.78 -18.45 -1.83
N ILE A 904 -2.78 -19.01 -0.64
CA ILE A 904 -3.86 -18.87 0.33
C ILE A 904 -3.26 -18.26 1.59
N ARG A 905 -3.60 -17.00 1.87
CA ARG A 905 -3.15 -16.27 3.06
C ARG A 905 -4.29 -16.21 4.07
N TYR A 906 -4.03 -16.70 5.27
CA TYR A 906 -4.98 -16.71 6.35
C TYR A 906 -4.88 -15.39 7.11
N SER A 907 -5.97 -14.65 7.21
CA SER A 907 -6.01 -13.36 7.91
C SER A 907 -6.81 -13.50 9.21
N PRO A 908 -6.15 -13.46 10.38
CA PRO A 908 -6.84 -13.65 11.65
C PRO A 908 -7.68 -12.44 12.04
N THR A 909 -8.66 -12.66 12.92
CA THR A 909 -9.44 -11.59 13.55
C THR A 909 -8.57 -10.81 14.53
N THR A 910 -8.73 -9.50 14.57
CA THR A 910 -8.08 -8.62 15.55
C THR A 910 -9.12 -7.93 16.39
N TYR A 911 -8.98 -8.00 17.71
CA TYR A 911 -9.80 -7.31 18.69
C TYR A 911 -9.04 -6.12 19.29
N GLY A 912 -9.73 -5.01 19.52
CA GLY A 912 -9.20 -3.82 20.15
C GLY A 912 -10.12 -3.32 21.26
N LEU A 913 -9.53 -2.80 22.32
CA LEU A 913 -10.23 -2.06 23.38
C LEU A 913 -9.47 -0.77 23.62
N SER A 914 -10.16 0.37 23.56
CA SER A 914 -9.55 1.68 23.81
C SER A 914 -10.39 2.53 24.75
N LEU A 915 -9.70 3.20 25.66
CA LEU A 915 -10.27 4.22 26.53
C LEU A 915 -9.77 5.59 26.05
N ARG A 916 -10.69 6.53 25.82
CA ARG A 916 -10.39 7.85 25.26
C ARG A 916 -10.89 8.93 26.18
N TYR A 917 -10.05 9.92 26.39
CA TYR A 917 -10.35 11.13 27.18
C TYR A 917 -10.30 12.36 26.27
N ARG A 918 -11.23 13.30 26.49
CA ARG A 918 -11.27 14.61 25.80
C ARG A 918 -11.82 15.68 26.74
N MET A 919 -11.09 16.81 26.87
CA MET A 919 -11.46 17.96 27.65
C MET A 919 -11.59 19.19 26.76
#